data_a15999984708f883aca2c47e6c097a79
#
_entry.id   a15999984708f883aca2c47e6c097a79
#
_cell.length_a   1.000
_cell.length_b   1.000
_cell.length_c   1.000
_cell.angle_alpha   90.00
_cell.angle_beta   90.00
_cell.angle_gamma   90.00
#
_symmetry.space_group_name_H-M   'P 1'
#
loop_
_entity.id
_entity.type
_entity.pdbx_description
1 polymer ?
#
loop_
_entity_poly.entity_id
_entity_poly.type
_entity_poly.pdbx_seq_one_letter_code
_entity_poly.pdbx_strand_id
1 'polypeptide(L)'
;MPETSEKGLTAAEVAALTESGQVNAVKSSTSRSFADIVRANVFTLFNGIIFAAMVMVLVTGSWRDAVFGLVILINTGIGIITELKAKRTLDKLSILVASDYLVRRDGKDVEVPHNEIVLGDLMWIRSGEQVPADAQIVRTWGLELDESMLTGESRTVRKNEGDDIYSGSTAVSGMALVKVNAVGAHSYAATLTAQAKVYKKTVSDLNKGINTILKFMTFLVVPLCVLLIWSQVHAVGGWDVAVSTGQWRSAVVSAVAGVVGMIPEGLVLLTSLNFALAAIRLARKNTLVQELESVETLARVDCLNLDKTGTVTDGGIMLNEIRMLDGIGANTVDEHAVKQALYDLSNEGQPNGTGLAILNGLGKQGFSAGPVAARVPFSSARKWSSIADDGAVWTMGAPEVVLSHLDGDYADVLRLVNDSAHDGNRVLLIARHDGKAPADYESDPAIDPASRPVALVLCSEHIRDDAEATLAWFREQGVRCRIISGDNPVTVGAIARKVRLTGDAEPRFMDARELPTDITELAKVLENVDVLGRVLPDQKKAIVQALHLGDHVVAMTGYGVNDALAIKEADLGIAMGNAAPATKAVAQVVLVDSKFSHLPDVVARGRQVMANMERVASLFLVKTVYSALTSLGVVLTQIPFPYLPRHITYIGALTIGMPAFILALAPNTRRYIPGFLRRVVHFALPGGIATALSILADSWLLPKFMGWDAQHSAAQLGMLRGVNAIILLMMGIFVLARVARPLNSWRGGLVLAFAVAGVAGMFIPPVARFFALVIPSGEMLAATGIALVVSAIIFVLCLWCVPKIVAIFSRFKKTRQC
;
A
#
# COMPACT_ATOMS: atom_id res chain seq x y z
N MET A 1 29.42 11.20 37.09
CA MET A 1 28.70 10.00 36.61
C MET A 1 29.60 8.80 36.81
N PRO A 2 29.15 7.67 37.33
CA PRO A 2 30.06 6.52 37.49
C PRO A 2 30.59 6.11 36.11
N GLU A 3 31.90 5.85 36.08
CA GLU A 3 32.59 5.26 34.92
C GLU A 3 31.80 4.02 34.47
N THR A 4 31.28 4.05 33.26
CA THR A 4 30.51 2.95 32.71
C THR A 4 31.47 1.81 32.52
N SER A 5 31.31 0.75 33.30
CA SER A 5 32.07 -0.49 33.12
C SER A 5 31.96 -0.92 31.66
N GLU A 6 33.07 -1.20 31.00
CA GLU A 6 33.08 -1.76 29.61
C GLU A 6 32.28 -3.06 29.48
N LYS A 7 31.79 -3.60 30.60
CA LYS A 7 30.99 -4.82 30.72
C LYS A 7 29.49 -4.63 30.43
N GLY A 8 29.00 -3.37 30.32
CA GLY A 8 27.55 -3.10 30.16
C GLY A 8 26.73 -3.33 31.43
N LEU A 9 25.40 -3.24 31.31
CA LEU A 9 24.48 -3.43 32.43
C LEU A 9 24.36 -4.89 32.84
N THR A 10 24.13 -5.10 34.13
CA THR A 10 23.81 -6.42 34.69
C THR A 10 22.35 -6.81 34.47
N ALA A 11 22.02 -8.09 34.49
CA ALA A 11 20.65 -8.58 34.36
C ALA A 11 19.69 -7.96 35.41
N ALA A 12 20.17 -7.70 36.62
CA ALA A 12 19.38 -7.09 37.69
C ALA A 12 19.05 -5.59 37.39
N GLU A 13 20.02 -4.86 36.85
CA GLU A 13 19.84 -3.46 36.45
C GLU A 13 18.87 -3.35 35.28
N VAL A 14 18.98 -4.23 34.28
CA VAL A 14 18.06 -4.32 33.14
C VAL A 14 16.62 -4.58 33.61
N ALA A 15 16.43 -5.53 34.56
CA ALA A 15 15.09 -5.82 35.09
C ALA A 15 14.51 -4.58 35.81
N ALA A 16 15.29 -3.91 36.66
CA ALA A 16 14.84 -2.70 37.37
C ALA A 16 14.47 -1.54 36.41
N LEU A 17 15.27 -1.34 35.35
CA LEU A 17 14.99 -0.32 34.33
C LEU A 17 13.74 -0.66 33.50
N THR A 18 13.53 -1.94 33.23
CA THR A 18 12.31 -2.41 32.54
C THR A 18 11.06 -2.19 33.41
N GLU A 19 11.10 -2.53 34.69
CA GLU A 19 10.00 -2.29 35.63
C GLU A 19 9.69 -0.80 35.82
N SER A 20 10.73 0.06 35.79
CA SER A 20 10.55 1.53 35.86
C SER A 20 10.07 2.15 34.55
N GLY A 21 9.88 1.38 33.48
CA GLY A 21 9.43 1.85 32.17
C GLY A 21 10.52 2.58 31.36
N GLN A 22 11.79 2.50 31.75
CA GLN A 22 12.93 3.08 31.04
C GLN A 22 13.44 2.11 29.93
N VAL A 23 12.50 1.70 29.09
CA VAL A 23 12.70 0.75 27.98
C VAL A 23 12.28 1.40 26.67
N ASN A 24 12.91 1.02 25.59
CA ASN A 24 12.64 1.58 24.24
C ASN A 24 11.34 1.04 23.63
N ALA A 25 10.32 0.82 24.48
CA ALA A 25 8.99 0.41 24.05
C ALA A 25 8.22 1.64 23.55
N VAL A 26 8.35 1.96 22.28
CA VAL A 26 7.43 2.91 21.61
C VAL A 26 6.19 2.10 21.22
N LYS A 27 5.02 2.50 21.70
CA LYS A 27 3.76 1.97 21.15
C LYS A 27 3.75 2.30 19.67
N SER A 28 4.05 1.32 18.82
CA SER A 28 4.02 1.51 17.38
C SER A 28 2.61 1.98 16.99
N SER A 29 2.52 3.21 16.49
CA SER A 29 1.26 3.80 16.01
C SER A 29 0.77 3.15 14.70
N THR A 30 1.46 2.15 14.20
CA THR A 30 1.17 1.46 12.95
C THR A 30 -0.03 0.53 13.03
N SER A 31 -0.41 0.04 14.20
CA SER A 31 -1.63 -0.74 14.35
C SER A 31 -2.63 -0.04 15.27
N ARG A 32 -3.86 0.20 14.77
CA ARG A 32 -4.97 0.77 15.56
C ARG A 32 -5.16 -0.03 16.83
N SER A 33 -5.39 0.63 17.97
CA SER A 33 -5.72 -0.04 19.22
C SER A 33 -7.07 -0.77 19.11
N PHE A 34 -7.34 -1.72 20.00
CA PHE A 34 -8.66 -2.36 20.08
C PHE A 34 -9.79 -1.32 20.25
N ALA A 35 -9.57 -0.34 21.11
CA ALA A 35 -10.52 0.75 21.33
C ALA A 35 -10.77 1.60 20.09
N ASP A 36 -9.71 1.89 19.31
CA ASP A 36 -9.83 2.63 18.05
C ASP A 36 -10.60 1.85 17.00
N ILE A 37 -10.36 0.53 16.90
CA ILE A 37 -11.11 -0.36 16.00
C ILE A 37 -12.60 -0.35 16.36
N VAL A 38 -12.93 -0.54 17.64
CA VAL A 38 -14.32 -0.52 18.11
C VAL A 38 -14.94 0.84 17.83
N ARG A 39 -14.25 1.93 18.21
CA ARG A 39 -14.75 3.30 18.01
C ARG A 39 -14.98 3.62 16.53
N ALA A 40 -14.07 3.23 15.66
CA ALA A 40 -14.16 3.49 14.21
C ALA A 40 -15.30 2.71 13.54
N ASN A 41 -15.64 1.53 14.04
CA ASN A 41 -16.74 0.70 13.50
C ASN A 41 -18.11 1.01 14.13
N VAL A 42 -18.17 1.42 15.40
CA VAL A 42 -19.41 1.70 16.11
C VAL A 42 -19.87 3.13 15.86
N PHE A 43 -19.02 4.13 16.09
CA PHE A 43 -19.38 5.55 16.06
C PHE A 43 -19.16 6.15 14.67
N THR A 44 -19.88 5.61 13.68
CA THR A 44 -19.95 6.21 12.34
C THR A 44 -21.20 7.09 12.25
N LEU A 45 -21.14 8.15 11.44
CA LEU A 45 -22.28 9.01 11.20
C LEU A 45 -23.51 8.21 10.69
N PHE A 46 -23.27 7.19 9.88
CA PHE A 46 -24.33 6.33 9.32
C PHE A 46 -24.97 5.45 10.37
N ASN A 47 -24.17 4.82 11.23
CA ASN A 47 -24.72 4.05 12.35
C ASN A 47 -25.59 4.96 13.24
N GLY A 48 -25.19 6.22 13.44
CA GLY A 48 -25.98 7.21 14.17
C GLY A 48 -27.32 7.52 13.50
N ILE A 49 -27.34 7.75 12.18
CA ILE A 49 -28.57 8.02 11.43
C ILE A 49 -29.48 6.79 11.44
N ILE A 50 -28.97 5.60 11.20
CA ILE A 50 -29.76 4.36 11.18
C ILE A 50 -30.26 4.03 12.59
N PHE A 51 -29.47 4.25 13.63
CA PHE A 51 -29.88 4.08 15.01
C PHE A 51 -31.02 5.06 15.36
N ALA A 52 -30.92 6.33 15.00
CA ALA A 52 -31.98 7.31 15.18
C ALA A 52 -33.26 6.89 14.42
N ALA A 53 -33.13 6.45 13.17
CA ALA A 53 -34.26 5.93 12.39
C ALA A 53 -34.88 4.68 13.01
N MET A 54 -34.08 3.77 13.56
CA MET A 54 -34.57 2.60 14.28
C MET A 54 -35.36 3.00 15.53
N VAL A 55 -34.84 3.93 16.33
CA VAL A 55 -35.52 4.44 17.51
C VAL A 55 -36.87 5.10 17.15
N MET A 56 -36.90 5.92 16.08
CA MET A 56 -38.14 6.52 15.57
C MET A 56 -39.18 5.46 15.23
N VAL A 57 -38.80 4.38 14.57
CA VAL A 57 -39.73 3.28 14.23
C VAL A 57 -40.16 2.50 15.46
N LEU A 58 -39.29 2.25 16.43
CA LEU A 58 -39.63 1.56 17.67
C LEU A 58 -40.64 2.37 18.48
N VAL A 59 -40.53 3.70 18.53
CA VAL A 59 -41.50 4.59 19.20
C VAL A 59 -42.89 4.47 18.56
N THR A 60 -42.99 4.15 17.28
CA THR A 60 -44.32 3.90 16.63
C THR A 60 -44.93 2.55 17.02
N GLY A 61 -44.20 1.65 17.73
CA GLY A 61 -44.61 0.30 18.06
C GLY A 61 -44.38 -0.74 16.93
N SER A 62 -43.80 -0.33 15.78
CA SER A 62 -43.58 -1.19 14.61
C SER A 62 -42.24 -1.92 14.67
N TRP A 63 -42.00 -2.75 15.68
CA TRP A 63 -40.71 -3.42 15.91
C TRP A 63 -40.20 -4.24 14.70
N ARG A 64 -41.11 -4.82 13.90
CA ARG A 64 -40.75 -5.55 12.67
C ARG A 64 -40.13 -4.66 11.60
N ASP A 65 -40.58 -3.42 11.52
CA ASP A 65 -40.04 -2.43 10.59
C ASP A 65 -38.72 -1.82 11.08
N ALA A 66 -38.36 -2.01 12.35
CA ALA A 66 -37.07 -1.61 12.94
C ALA A 66 -35.94 -2.62 12.73
N VAL A 67 -36.22 -3.80 12.15
CA VAL A 67 -35.23 -4.89 11.95
C VAL A 67 -34.02 -4.49 11.10
N PHE A 68 -34.18 -3.48 10.24
CA PHE A 68 -32.99 -2.93 9.52
C PHE A 68 -31.89 -2.46 10.47
N GLY A 69 -32.21 -2.05 11.70
CA GLY A 69 -31.25 -1.69 12.73
C GLY A 69 -30.37 -2.88 13.19
N LEU A 70 -30.83 -4.11 13.07
CA LEU A 70 -30.04 -5.31 13.37
C LEU A 70 -28.85 -5.45 12.40
N VAL A 71 -29.01 -4.93 11.18
CA VAL A 71 -27.92 -4.91 10.19
C VAL A 71 -26.72 -4.11 10.69
N ILE A 72 -26.95 -3.05 11.51
CA ILE A 72 -25.86 -2.30 12.13
C ILE A 72 -25.04 -3.20 13.05
N LEU A 73 -25.70 -3.98 13.90
CA LEU A 73 -25.03 -4.87 14.85
C LEU A 73 -24.22 -5.94 14.13
N ILE A 74 -24.81 -6.55 13.09
CA ILE A 74 -24.16 -7.57 12.27
C ILE A 74 -22.95 -6.97 11.53
N ASN A 75 -23.14 -5.85 10.84
CA ASN A 75 -22.09 -5.18 10.10
C ASN A 75 -20.95 -4.71 10.99
N THR A 76 -21.25 -4.08 12.11
CA THR A 76 -20.28 -3.63 13.10
C THR A 76 -19.51 -4.83 13.69
N GLY A 77 -20.20 -5.91 14.03
CA GLY A 77 -19.59 -7.13 14.53
C GLY A 77 -18.63 -7.77 13.51
N ILE A 78 -19.06 -7.92 12.26
CA ILE A 78 -18.20 -8.44 11.17
C ILE A 78 -17.01 -7.53 10.96
N GLY A 79 -17.19 -6.20 10.97
CA GLY A 79 -16.12 -5.22 10.81
C GLY A 79 -15.06 -5.37 11.90
N ILE A 80 -15.48 -5.36 13.16
CA ILE A 80 -14.58 -5.50 14.32
C ILE A 80 -13.84 -6.85 14.29
N ILE A 81 -14.54 -7.97 14.09
CA ILE A 81 -13.93 -9.31 14.06
C ILE A 81 -12.89 -9.41 12.94
N THR A 82 -13.22 -8.89 11.75
CA THR A 82 -12.33 -8.98 10.59
C THR A 82 -11.10 -8.10 10.76
N GLU A 83 -11.28 -6.87 11.24
CA GLU A 83 -10.17 -5.95 11.48
C GLU A 83 -9.25 -6.45 12.60
N LEU A 84 -9.79 -7.05 13.67
CA LEU A 84 -9.02 -7.71 14.71
C LEU A 84 -8.25 -8.93 14.20
N LYS A 85 -8.87 -9.74 13.34
CA LYS A 85 -8.20 -10.90 12.73
C LYS A 85 -7.07 -10.46 11.79
N ALA A 86 -7.29 -9.42 11.00
CA ALA A 86 -6.26 -8.83 10.15
C ALA A 86 -5.11 -8.31 11.01
N LYS A 87 -5.42 -7.50 12.03
CA LYS A 87 -4.43 -6.99 12.99
C LYS A 87 -3.58 -8.11 13.58
N ARG A 88 -4.19 -9.14 14.18
CA ARG A 88 -3.46 -10.27 14.77
C ARG A 88 -2.55 -10.99 13.78
N THR A 89 -2.98 -11.11 12.52
CA THR A 89 -2.19 -11.76 11.48
C THR A 89 -1.00 -10.90 11.07
N LEU A 90 -1.20 -9.59 10.92
CA LEU A 90 -0.15 -8.63 10.57
C LEU A 90 0.84 -8.45 11.73
N ASP A 91 0.37 -8.37 12.99
CA ASP A 91 1.21 -8.26 14.18
C ASP A 91 2.15 -9.48 14.31
N LYS A 92 1.65 -10.72 14.04
CA LYS A 92 2.50 -11.92 14.02
C LYS A 92 3.59 -11.87 12.95
N LEU A 93 3.28 -11.33 11.79
CA LEU A 93 4.24 -11.22 10.69
C LEU A 93 5.23 -10.08 10.93
N SER A 94 4.82 -8.99 11.56
CA SER A 94 5.67 -7.86 11.88
C SER A 94 6.78 -8.23 12.87
N ILE A 95 6.53 -9.17 13.79
CA ILE A 95 7.56 -9.70 14.70
C ILE A 95 8.71 -10.35 13.91
N LEU A 96 8.42 -11.02 12.79
CA LEU A 96 9.43 -11.64 11.93
C LEU A 96 10.28 -10.63 11.16
N VAL A 97 9.83 -9.38 11.06
CA VAL A 97 10.51 -8.29 10.36
C VAL A 97 11.22 -7.34 11.32
N ALA A 98 10.91 -7.42 12.61
CA ALA A 98 11.56 -6.63 13.64
C ALA A 98 13.06 -6.90 13.66
N SER A 99 13.86 -5.85 13.89
CA SER A 99 15.30 -5.94 13.94
C SER A 99 15.76 -6.14 15.38
N ASP A 100 16.70 -7.07 15.57
CA ASP A 100 17.41 -7.23 16.82
C ASP A 100 18.73 -6.45 16.75
N TYR A 101 19.18 -5.96 17.89
CA TYR A 101 20.41 -5.19 18.02
C TYR A 101 21.39 -5.89 18.95
N LEU A 102 22.65 -5.82 18.62
CA LEU A 102 23.71 -6.39 19.44
C LEU A 102 23.97 -5.45 20.62
N VAL A 103 23.70 -5.92 21.84
CA VAL A 103 23.83 -5.14 23.09
C VAL A 103 24.80 -5.85 24.01
N ARG A 104 25.71 -5.12 24.62
CA ARG A 104 26.66 -5.63 25.59
C ARG A 104 26.08 -5.57 26.99
N ARG A 105 25.81 -6.74 27.58
CA ARG A 105 25.31 -6.92 28.95
C ARG A 105 26.15 -7.98 29.68
N ASP A 106 26.48 -7.75 30.94
CA ASP A 106 27.34 -8.67 31.74
C ASP A 106 28.65 -9.04 31.03
N GLY A 107 29.23 -8.15 30.22
CA GLY A 107 30.47 -8.36 29.46
C GLY A 107 30.31 -9.26 28.23
N LYS A 108 29.07 -9.60 27.84
CA LYS A 108 28.77 -10.43 26.67
C LYS A 108 27.91 -9.62 25.69
N ASP A 109 28.16 -9.82 24.42
CA ASP A 109 27.34 -9.26 23.35
C ASP A 109 26.16 -10.21 23.09
N VAL A 110 24.92 -9.69 23.25
CA VAL A 110 23.66 -10.43 23.16
C VAL A 110 22.74 -9.73 22.19
N GLU A 111 22.06 -10.46 21.33
CA GLU A 111 21.02 -9.89 20.46
C GLU A 111 19.75 -9.60 21.27
N VAL A 112 19.27 -8.35 21.18
CA VAL A 112 18.12 -7.83 21.93
C VAL A 112 17.16 -7.15 20.96
N PRO A 113 15.86 -7.47 21.02
CA PRO A 113 14.85 -6.75 20.24
C PRO A 113 14.88 -5.25 20.54
N HIS A 114 14.64 -4.41 19.52
CA HIS A 114 14.69 -2.94 19.66
C HIS A 114 13.81 -2.39 20.80
N ASN A 115 12.70 -3.05 21.10
CA ASN A 115 11.77 -2.67 22.16
C ASN A 115 12.17 -3.16 23.57
N GLU A 116 13.24 -3.91 23.70
CA GLU A 116 13.79 -4.40 24.95
C GLU A 116 15.12 -3.70 25.33
N ILE A 117 15.55 -2.74 24.51
CA ILE A 117 16.70 -1.87 24.81
C ILE A 117 16.31 -0.96 25.97
N VAL A 118 17.18 -0.84 26.97
CA VAL A 118 16.96 0.00 28.17
C VAL A 118 17.92 1.18 28.23
N LEU A 119 17.58 2.19 29.00
CA LEU A 119 18.43 3.35 29.25
C LEU A 119 19.78 2.92 29.85
N GLY A 120 20.88 3.36 29.27
CA GLY A 120 22.23 3.02 29.71
C GLY A 120 22.82 1.75 29.09
N ASP A 121 22.08 1.03 28.26
CA ASP A 121 22.63 -0.11 27.49
C ASP A 121 23.85 0.31 26.65
N LEU A 122 24.86 -0.56 26.58
CA LEU A 122 25.93 -0.46 25.60
C LEU A 122 25.56 -1.24 24.35
N MET A 123 25.37 -0.54 23.24
CA MET A 123 24.83 -1.09 22.01
C MET A 123 25.80 -0.91 20.86
N TRP A 124 25.89 -1.91 19.99
CA TRP A 124 26.59 -1.82 18.73
C TRP A 124 25.68 -1.24 17.65
N ILE A 125 26.15 -0.23 16.94
CA ILE A 125 25.55 0.27 15.70
C ILE A 125 26.46 -0.10 14.55
N ARG A 126 25.90 -0.83 13.58
CA ARG A 126 26.61 -1.38 12.43
C ARG A 126 26.08 -0.80 11.13
N SER A 127 26.87 -0.80 10.09
CA SER A 127 26.46 -0.36 8.75
C SER A 127 25.15 -1.07 8.31
N GLY A 128 24.20 -0.29 7.81
CA GLY A 128 22.86 -0.76 7.43
C GLY A 128 21.81 -0.71 8.55
N GLU A 129 22.22 -0.51 9.80
CA GLU A 129 21.30 -0.43 10.93
C GLU A 129 20.77 0.99 11.14
N GLN A 130 19.52 1.07 11.55
CA GLN A 130 18.95 2.32 12.05
C GLN A 130 19.23 2.43 13.54
N VAL A 131 19.57 3.62 14.01
CA VAL A 131 19.76 3.89 15.44
C VAL A 131 18.40 3.76 16.15
N PRO A 132 18.23 2.80 17.07
CA PRO A 132 16.92 2.50 17.67
C PRO A 132 16.55 3.44 18.83
N ALA A 133 17.53 4.03 19.48
CA ALA A 133 17.39 4.92 20.63
C ALA A 133 18.49 5.99 20.60
N ASP A 134 18.29 7.14 21.22
CA ASP A 134 19.33 8.15 21.29
C ASP A 134 20.48 7.65 22.15
N ALA A 135 21.69 7.90 21.69
CA ALA A 135 22.88 7.37 22.34
C ALA A 135 24.09 8.28 22.12
N GLN A 136 25.12 8.08 22.92
CA GLN A 136 26.42 8.74 22.78
C GLN A 136 27.48 7.71 22.40
N ILE A 137 28.35 8.10 21.48
CA ILE A 137 29.41 7.22 20.98
C ILE A 137 30.49 7.06 22.05
N VAL A 138 30.73 5.81 22.43
CA VAL A 138 31.84 5.43 23.36
C VAL A 138 33.11 5.12 22.58
N ARG A 139 32.99 4.38 21.47
CA ARG A 139 34.08 4.09 20.53
C ARG A 139 33.54 4.03 19.11
N THR A 140 34.32 4.48 18.13
CA THR A 140 33.94 4.45 16.72
C THR A 140 35.02 3.86 15.83
N TRP A 141 34.55 3.16 14.78
CA TRP A 141 35.39 2.63 13.70
C TRP A 141 34.83 3.16 12.37
N GLY A 142 34.98 4.49 12.18
CA GLY A 142 34.58 5.16 10.96
C GLY A 142 33.07 5.23 10.72
N LEU A 143 32.27 5.37 11.78
CA LEU A 143 30.82 5.50 11.67
C LEU A 143 30.43 6.75 10.89
N GLU A 144 29.66 6.58 9.82
CA GLU A 144 28.99 7.62 9.07
C GLU A 144 27.48 7.42 9.17
N LEU A 145 26.77 8.47 9.61
CA LEU A 145 25.31 8.44 9.77
C LEU A 145 24.62 9.31 8.71
N ASP A 146 23.55 8.79 8.15
CA ASP A 146 22.56 9.56 7.44
C ASP A 146 21.49 10.04 8.43
N GLU A 147 21.46 11.36 8.65
CA GLU A 147 20.50 12.04 9.52
C GLU A 147 19.34 12.70 8.74
N SER A 148 19.24 12.44 7.44
CA SER A 148 18.24 13.06 6.55
C SER A 148 16.79 12.86 7.00
N MET A 149 16.51 11.73 7.65
CA MET A 149 15.19 11.43 8.21
C MET A 149 14.82 12.39 9.37
N LEU A 150 15.81 12.98 10.03
CA LEU A 150 15.63 13.88 11.16
C LEU A 150 15.77 15.36 10.74
N THR A 151 16.76 15.66 9.91
CA THR A 151 17.11 17.03 9.52
C THR A 151 16.48 17.46 8.19
N GLY A 152 16.11 16.53 7.34
CA GLY A 152 15.67 16.78 5.97
C GLY A 152 16.81 17.04 4.98
N GLU A 153 18.07 17.04 5.44
CA GLU A 153 19.27 17.25 4.61
C GLU A 153 19.96 15.92 4.34
N SER A 154 20.11 15.56 3.07
CA SER A 154 20.72 14.30 2.62
C SER A 154 22.24 14.33 2.68
N ARG A 155 22.77 14.62 3.85
CA ARG A 155 24.22 14.67 4.07
C ARG A 155 24.62 13.61 5.09
N THR A 156 25.53 12.70 4.71
CA THR A 156 26.16 11.80 5.68
C THR A 156 27.12 12.59 6.59
N VAL A 157 27.00 12.33 7.88
CA VAL A 157 27.81 12.98 8.92
C VAL A 157 28.73 11.94 9.53
N ARG A 158 30.03 12.16 9.46
CA ARG A 158 31.01 11.34 10.16
C ARG A 158 30.96 11.65 11.65
N LYS A 159 30.88 10.61 12.47
CA LYS A 159 30.78 10.71 13.93
C LYS A 159 32.05 10.29 14.62
N ASN A 160 32.40 11.01 15.67
CA ASN A 160 33.58 10.77 16.50
C ASN A 160 33.16 10.28 17.89
N GLU A 161 34.14 9.82 18.68
CA GLU A 161 33.91 9.45 20.08
C GLU A 161 33.42 10.66 20.88
N GLY A 162 32.38 10.44 21.68
CA GLY A 162 31.72 11.49 22.46
C GLY A 162 30.58 12.20 21.73
N ASP A 163 30.41 12.02 20.42
CA ASP A 163 29.29 12.62 19.68
C ASP A 163 27.97 11.93 20.04
N ASP A 164 26.89 12.71 20.02
CA ASP A 164 25.54 12.19 20.15
C ASP A 164 25.02 11.69 18.82
N ILE A 165 24.26 10.58 18.87
CA ILE A 165 23.52 10.00 17.77
C ILE A 165 22.06 9.87 18.15
N TYR A 166 21.18 10.11 17.18
CA TYR A 166 19.75 10.19 17.43
C TYR A 166 18.98 9.04 16.81
N SER A 167 17.97 8.57 17.53
CA SER A 167 17.06 7.54 17.00
C SER A 167 16.45 7.97 15.67
N GLY A 168 16.39 7.05 14.73
CA GLY A 168 15.91 7.32 13.36
C GLY A 168 17.03 7.66 12.37
N SER A 169 18.25 8.05 12.80
CA SER A 169 19.43 8.11 11.94
C SER A 169 19.82 6.72 11.45
N THR A 170 20.54 6.64 10.34
CA THR A 170 20.92 5.35 9.75
C THR A 170 22.41 5.27 9.50
N ALA A 171 23.04 4.16 9.95
CA ALA A 171 24.45 3.92 9.71
C ALA A 171 24.69 3.53 8.24
N VAL A 172 25.36 4.39 7.49
CA VAL A 172 25.68 4.18 6.08
C VAL A 172 26.98 3.38 5.93
N SER A 173 27.94 3.66 6.78
CA SER A 173 29.23 2.95 6.81
C SER A 173 29.83 2.93 8.20
N GLY A 174 30.79 2.03 8.44
CA GLY A 174 31.49 1.88 9.71
C GLY A 174 30.67 1.22 10.82
N MET A 175 31.17 1.31 12.04
CA MET A 175 30.49 0.81 13.24
C MET A 175 30.90 1.61 14.48
N ALA A 176 30.05 1.58 15.51
CA ALA A 176 30.36 2.19 16.79
C ALA A 176 29.76 1.40 17.97
N LEU A 177 30.43 1.48 19.11
CA LEU A 177 29.86 1.10 20.40
C LEU A 177 29.30 2.36 21.04
N VAL A 178 28.01 2.37 21.36
CA VAL A 178 27.30 3.56 21.85
C VAL A 178 26.59 3.26 23.16
N LYS A 179 26.44 4.27 24.01
CA LYS A 179 25.69 4.18 25.26
C LYS A 179 24.35 4.88 25.10
N VAL A 180 23.25 4.14 25.32
CA VAL A 180 21.89 4.66 25.23
C VAL A 180 21.63 5.72 26.30
N ASN A 181 21.22 6.91 25.89
CA ASN A 181 20.96 8.07 26.76
C ASN A 181 19.50 8.53 26.76
N ALA A 182 18.67 8.13 25.79
CA ALA A 182 17.23 8.31 25.83
C ALA A 182 16.50 7.18 25.07
N VAL A 183 15.34 6.75 25.60
CA VAL A 183 14.55 5.63 25.10
C VAL A 183 13.07 5.98 24.94
N GLY A 184 12.39 5.31 24.04
CA GLY A 184 10.94 5.38 23.89
C GLY A 184 10.43 6.78 23.57
N ALA A 185 9.46 7.28 24.33
CA ALA A 185 8.85 8.59 24.12
C ALA A 185 9.80 9.79 24.35
N HIS A 186 10.93 9.55 25.00
CA HIS A 186 11.94 10.57 25.31
C HIS A 186 13.03 10.68 24.24
N SER A 187 13.01 9.81 23.22
CA SER A 187 13.96 9.89 22.11
C SER A 187 13.68 11.11 21.23
N TYR A 188 14.72 11.61 20.57
CA TYR A 188 14.65 12.77 19.68
C TYR A 188 13.65 12.57 18.55
N ALA A 189 13.66 11.39 17.90
CA ALA A 189 12.69 11.06 16.87
C ALA A 189 11.24 11.05 17.40
N ALA A 190 11.00 10.59 18.62
CA ALA A 190 9.67 10.60 19.22
C ALA A 190 9.21 12.04 19.52
N THR A 191 10.10 12.93 19.99
CA THR A 191 9.80 14.34 20.23
C THR A 191 9.54 15.11 18.94
N LEU A 192 10.32 14.87 17.89
CA LEU A 192 10.09 15.43 16.55
C LEU A 192 8.76 14.94 15.95
N THR A 193 8.45 13.67 16.09
CA THR A 193 7.19 13.08 15.59
C THR A 193 5.98 13.66 16.33
N ALA A 194 6.11 13.95 17.61
CA ALA A 194 5.06 14.62 18.38
C ALA A 194 4.82 16.06 17.94
N GLN A 195 5.87 16.77 17.49
CA GLN A 195 5.80 18.14 16.97
C GLN A 195 5.42 18.19 15.49
N ALA A 196 5.87 17.24 14.68
CA ALA A 196 5.62 17.14 13.25
C ALA A 196 4.53 16.11 12.96
N LYS A 197 3.29 16.35 13.37
CA LYS A 197 2.11 15.55 12.97
C LYS A 197 1.77 15.74 11.50
N VAL A 198 2.71 15.53 10.60
CA VAL A 198 2.47 15.45 9.16
C VAL A 198 2.89 14.07 8.66
N TYR A 199 2.15 13.06 9.11
CA TYR A 199 2.11 11.76 8.42
C TYR A 199 1.34 11.99 7.11
N LYS A 200 2.03 11.93 5.97
CA LYS A 200 1.38 11.98 4.66
C LYS A 200 0.72 10.62 4.42
N LYS A 201 -0.49 10.47 4.97
CA LYS A 201 -1.29 9.25 4.82
C LYS A 201 -1.54 9.02 3.33
N THR A 202 -1.22 7.84 2.84
CA THR A 202 -1.56 7.42 1.46
C THR A 202 -3.06 7.59 1.25
N VAL A 203 -3.47 8.49 0.37
CA VAL A 203 -4.89 8.81 0.22
C VAL A 203 -5.51 7.89 -0.82
N SER A 204 -6.28 6.93 -0.36
CA SER A 204 -7.09 6.03 -1.19
C SER A 204 -8.11 6.80 -2.02
N ASP A 205 -8.04 6.72 -3.36
CA ASP A 205 -9.03 7.30 -4.27
C ASP A 205 -10.38 6.60 -4.14
N LEU A 206 -10.37 5.31 -3.81
CA LEU A 206 -11.56 4.55 -3.49
C LEU A 206 -12.26 5.15 -2.26
N ASN A 207 -11.52 5.35 -1.18
CA ASN A 207 -12.04 5.95 0.04
C ASN A 207 -12.50 7.41 -0.19
N LYS A 208 -11.75 8.19 -1.00
CA LYS A 208 -12.20 9.54 -1.41
C LYS A 208 -13.53 9.48 -2.17
N GLY A 209 -13.64 8.58 -3.16
CA GLY A 209 -14.85 8.41 -3.95
C GLY A 209 -16.04 7.99 -3.09
N ILE A 210 -15.85 6.99 -2.22
CA ILE A 210 -16.86 6.52 -1.27
C ILE A 210 -17.27 7.65 -0.32
N ASN A 211 -16.31 8.35 0.29
CA ASN A 211 -16.57 9.46 1.21
C ASN A 211 -17.31 10.62 0.52
N THR A 212 -17.05 10.88 -0.76
CA THR A 212 -17.78 11.88 -1.55
C THR A 212 -19.24 11.49 -1.73
N ILE A 213 -19.51 10.23 -2.09
CA ILE A 213 -20.87 9.69 -2.17
C ILE A 213 -21.56 9.84 -0.81
N LEU A 214 -20.89 9.43 0.25
CA LEU A 214 -21.42 9.44 1.60
C LEU A 214 -21.76 10.86 2.09
N LYS A 215 -20.86 11.82 1.89
CA LYS A 215 -21.11 13.24 2.24
C LYS A 215 -22.31 13.80 1.49
N PHE A 216 -22.40 13.55 0.19
CA PHE A 216 -23.53 13.98 -0.61
C PHE A 216 -24.85 13.38 -0.13
N MET A 217 -24.85 12.07 0.17
CA MET A 217 -26.02 11.37 0.71
C MET A 217 -26.44 11.90 2.08
N THR A 218 -25.50 12.12 2.98
CA THR A 218 -25.80 12.70 4.31
C THR A 218 -26.48 14.06 4.18
N PHE A 219 -25.98 14.91 3.29
CA PHE A 219 -26.58 16.21 3.03
C PHE A 219 -28.01 16.09 2.46
N LEU A 220 -28.27 15.07 1.65
CA LEU A 220 -29.59 14.85 1.04
C LEU A 220 -30.60 14.18 1.99
N VAL A 221 -30.12 13.22 2.81
CA VAL A 221 -30.97 12.38 3.68
C VAL A 221 -31.76 13.19 4.70
N VAL A 222 -31.10 14.13 5.38
CA VAL A 222 -31.75 14.88 6.48
C VAL A 222 -32.90 15.78 5.98
N PRO A 223 -32.73 16.67 4.98
CA PRO A 223 -33.82 17.46 4.44
C PRO A 223 -34.94 16.60 3.87
N LEU A 224 -34.57 15.53 3.15
CA LEU A 224 -35.55 14.68 2.51
C LEU A 224 -36.38 13.88 3.53
N CYS A 225 -35.80 13.48 4.67
CA CYS A 225 -36.52 12.85 5.77
C CYS A 225 -37.59 13.77 6.36
N VAL A 226 -37.26 15.04 6.60
CA VAL A 226 -38.21 16.05 7.10
C VAL A 226 -39.32 16.27 6.07
N LEU A 227 -38.98 16.41 4.78
CA LEU A 227 -39.97 16.59 3.72
C LEU A 227 -40.87 15.36 3.54
N LEU A 228 -40.33 14.15 3.71
CA LEU A 228 -41.12 12.91 3.68
C LEU A 228 -42.10 12.82 4.83
N ILE A 229 -41.69 13.11 6.07
CA ILE A 229 -42.62 13.15 7.21
C ILE A 229 -43.71 14.14 6.95
N TRP A 230 -43.36 15.37 6.53
CA TRP A 230 -44.34 16.41 6.18
C TRP A 230 -45.31 15.96 5.07
N SER A 231 -44.79 15.39 3.97
CA SER A 231 -45.59 14.88 2.86
C SER A 231 -46.54 13.76 3.28
N GLN A 232 -46.07 12.79 4.07
CA GLN A 232 -46.89 11.65 4.53
C GLN A 232 -47.96 12.08 5.55
N VAL A 233 -47.68 13.05 6.40
CA VAL A 233 -48.67 13.64 7.30
C VAL A 233 -49.75 14.42 6.50
N HIS A 234 -49.33 15.13 5.45
CA HIS A 234 -50.24 15.85 4.57
C HIS A 234 -51.15 14.90 3.77
N ALA A 235 -50.58 13.76 3.33
CA ALA A 235 -51.35 12.74 2.57
C ALA A 235 -52.45 12.08 3.40
N VAL A 236 -52.37 12.11 4.73
CA VAL A 236 -53.43 11.59 5.62
C VAL A 236 -54.35 12.68 6.16
N GLY A 237 -54.28 13.90 5.65
CA GLY A 237 -55.20 15.00 6.00
C GLY A 237 -54.63 16.03 6.99
N GLY A 238 -53.34 16.07 7.22
CA GLY A 238 -52.64 17.04 8.07
C GLY A 238 -52.34 16.56 9.49
N TRP A 239 -51.69 17.41 10.29
CA TRP A 239 -51.20 17.06 11.63
C TRP A 239 -52.31 16.70 12.62
N ASP A 240 -53.41 17.44 12.58
CA ASP A 240 -54.54 17.21 13.52
C ASP A 240 -55.16 15.83 13.28
N VAL A 241 -55.38 15.46 12.03
CA VAL A 241 -55.89 14.15 11.63
C VAL A 241 -54.89 13.05 11.94
N ALA A 242 -53.64 13.27 11.60
CA ALA A 242 -52.59 12.27 11.84
C ALA A 242 -52.36 11.94 13.32
N VAL A 243 -52.47 12.95 14.18
CA VAL A 243 -52.33 12.76 15.64
C VAL A 243 -53.57 12.12 16.22
N SER A 244 -54.76 12.64 15.89
CA SER A 244 -56.04 12.15 16.45
C SER A 244 -56.37 10.69 16.05
N THR A 245 -56.00 10.30 14.82
CA THR A 245 -56.18 8.93 14.29
C THR A 245 -55.02 7.99 14.57
N GLY A 246 -53.88 8.50 15.07
CA GLY A 246 -52.66 7.73 15.27
C GLY A 246 -51.89 7.41 13.98
N GLN A 247 -52.27 7.97 12.83
CA GLN A 247 -51.65 7.73 11.52
C GLN A 247 -50.23 8.35 11.39
N TRP A 248 -49.86 9.28 12.31
CA TRP A 248 -48.50 9.77 12.40
C TRP A 248 -47.49 8.64 12.50
N ARG A 249 -47.85 7.50 13.11
CA ARG A 249 -47.00 6.30 13.21
C ARG A 249 -46.68 5.75 11.83
N SER A 250 -47.68 5.62 10.97
CA SER A 250 -47.49 5.16 9.60
C SER A 250 -46.70 6.16 8.75
N ALA A 251 -46.85 7.46 8.98
CA ALA A 251 -46.09 8.51 8.30
C ALA A 251 -44.58 8.42 8.65
N VAL A 252 -44.28 8.22 9.93
CA VAL A 252 -42.90 8.05 10.40
C VAL A 252 -42.25 6.77 9.81
N VAL A 253 -42.96 5.65 9.85
CA VAL A 253 -42.47 4.37 9.29
C VAL A 253 -42.22 4.53 7.79
N SER A 254 -43.10 5.23 7.06
CA SER A 254 -42.96 5.47 5.64
C SER A 254 -41.76 6.38 5.31
N ALA A 255 -41.55 7.45 6.08
CA ALA A 255 -40.38 8.32 5.90
C ALA A 255 -39.07 7.60 6.16
N VAL A 256 -39.04 6.76 7.21
CA VAL A 256 -37.86 5.93 7.52
C VAL A 256 -37.57 4.93 6.41
N ALA A 257 -38.61 4.38 5.73
CA ALA A 257 -38.37 3.50 4.58
C ALA A 257 -37.59 4.19 3.47
N GLY A 258 -37.90 5.46 3.17
CA GLY A 258 -37.16 6.27 2.21
C GLY A 258 -35.71 6.52 2.64
N VAL A 259 -35.53 6.91 3.91
CA VAL A 259 -34.20 7.22 4.48
C VAL A 259 -33.28 6.00 4.49
N VAL A 260 -33.71 4.88 4.99
CA VAL A 260 -32.93 3.63 5.10
C VAL A 260 -32.53 3.12 3.71
N GLY A 261 -33.40 3.31 2.70
CA GLY A 261 -33.09 2.98 1.32
C GLY A 261 -31.94 3.80 0.75
N MET A 262 -31.79 5.06 1.14
CA MET A 262 -30.75 5.95 0.63
C MET A 262 -29.36 5.69 1.20
N ILE A 263 -29.23 5.04 2.34
CA ILE A 263 -27.95 4.80 3.00
C ILE A 263 -27.28 3.53 2.46
N PRO A 264 -26.06 3.63 1.90
CA PRO A 264 -25.31 2.46 1.44
C PRO A 264 -24.56 1.76 2.58
N GLU A 265 -25.32 1.19 3.53
CA GLU A 265 -24.84 0.67 4.82
C GLU A 265 -23.65 -0.31 4.74
N GLY A 266 -23.65 -1.21 3.74
CA GLY A 266 -22.61 -2.24 3.60
C GLY A 266 -21.36 -1.81 2.84
N LEU A 267 -21.35 -0.65 2.20
CA LEU A 267 -20.26 -0.27 1.30
C LEU A 267 -18.94 -0.06 2.04
N VAL A 268 -18.95 0.68 3.14
CA VAL A 268 -17.75 0.94 3.96
C VAL A 268 -17.23 -0.33 4.59
N LEU A 269 -18.14 -1.15 5.15
CA LEU A 269 -17.79 -2.44 5.73
C LEU A 269 -17.11 -3.35 4.71
N LEU A 270 -17.72 -3.51 3.51
CA LEU A 270 -17.18 -4.38 2.48
C LEU A 270 -15.83 -3.88 1.93
N THR A 271 -15.61 -2.57 1.93
CA THR A 271 -14.31 -1.99 1.57
C THR A 271 -13.23 -2.39 2.58
N SER A 272 -13.47 -2.15 3.86
CA SER A 272 -12.56 -2.51 4.94
C SER A 272 -12.31 -4.02 4.99
N LEU A 273 -13.37 -4.81 4.84
CA LEU A 273 -13.30 -6.28 4.78
C LEU A 273 -12.41 -6.77 3.62
N ASN A 274 -12.57 -6.19 2.43
CA ASN A 274 -11.78 -6.57 1.26
C ASN A 274 -10.30 -6.24 1.45
N PHE A 275 -9.96 -5.06 1.96
CA PHE A 275 -8.58 -4.71 2.27
C PHE A 275 -7.99 -5.64 3.33
N ALA A 276 -8.72 -5.91 4.42
CA ALA A 276 -8.29 -6.82 5.47
C ALA A 276 -8.06 -8.25 4.97
N LEU A 277 -8.98 -8.78 4.15
CA LEU A 277 -8.84 -10.12 3.56
C LEU A 277 -7.70 -10.20 2.54
N ALA A 278 -7.48 -9.15 1.75
CA ALA A 278 -6.34 -9.07 0.86
C ALA A 278 -5.03 -9.08 1.64
N ALA A 279 -4.92 -8.26 2.71
CA ALA A 279 -3.75 -8.23 3.57
C ALA A 279 -3.48 -9.59 4.25
N ILE A 280 -4.53 -10.28 4.75
CA ILE A 280 -4.40 -11.63 5.32
C ILE A 280 -3.90 -12.65 4.28
N ARG A 281 -4.39 -12.57 3.03
CA ARG A 281 -3.95 -13.47 1.96
C ARG A 281 -2.50 -13.21 1.57
N LEU A 282 -2.09 -11.94 1.51
CA LEU A 282 -0.70 -11.55 1.24
C LEU A 282 0.22 -11.98 2.40
N ALA A 283 -0.23 -11.81 3.64
CA ALA A 283 0.51 -12.25 4.82
C ALA A 283 0.79 -13.77 4.81
N ARG A 284 -0.18 -14.59 4.37
CA ARG A 284 0.02 -16.03 4.19
C ARG A 284 1.05 -16.41 3.11
N LYS A 285 1.41 -15.47 2.25
CA LYS A 285 2.46 -15.57 1.23
C LYS A 285 3.70 -14.77 1.63
N ASN A 286 3.97 -14.66 2.92
CA ASN A 286 5.14 -13.94 3.45
C ASN A 286 5.25 -12.48 2.97
N THR A 287 4.13 -11.84 2.68
CA THR A 287 4.08 -10.43 2.28
C THR A 287 3.36 -9.63 3.36
N LEU A 288 4.10 -8.82 4.10
CA LEU A 288 3.57 -7.92 5.11
C LEU A 288 3.13 -6.61 4.46
N VAL A 289 1.84 -6.30 4.59
CA VAL A 289 1.28 -5.00 4.23
C VAL A 289 1.16 -4.17 5.50
N GLN A 290 1.92 -3.11 5.63
CA GLN A 290 1.94 -2.27 6.83
C GLN A 290 0.73 -1.33 6.90
N GLU A 291 0.22 -0.89 5.74
CA GLU A 291 -0.97 -0.05 5.61
C GLU A 291 -2.01 -0.73 4.72
N LEU A 292 -3.23 -0.96 5.24
CA LEU A 292 -4.29 -1.63 4.49
C LEU A 292 -4.69 -0.88 3.20
N GLU A 293 -4.60 0.44 3.22
CA GLU A 293 -4.93 1.31 2.08
C GLU A 293 -3.92 1.16 0.92
N SER A 294 -2.70 0.71 1.21
CA SER A 294 -1.68 0.42 0.19
C SER A 294 -2.09 -0.70 -0.78
N VAL A 295 -3.03 -1.57 -0.38
CA VAL A 295 -3.61 -2.59 -1.27
C VAL A 295 -4.29 -1.95 -2.49
N GLU A 296 -4.87 -0.77 -2.36
CA GLU A 296 -5.40 -0.01 -3.50
C GLU A 296 -4.30 0.52 -4.40
N THR A 297 -3.27 1.13 -3.80
CA THR A 297 -2.13 1.69 -4.55
C THR A 297 -1.45 0.62 -5.39
N LEU A 298 -1.34 -0.62 -4.86
CA LEU A 298 -0.86 -1.79 -5.61
C LEU A 298 -1.58 -2.01 -6.95
N ALA A 299 -2.90 -1.77 -6.98
CA ALA A 299 -3.68 -1.94 -8.20
C ALA A 299 -3.38 -0.89 -9.27
N ARG A 300 -2.96 0.29 -8.83
CA ARG A 300 -2.81 1.50 -9.66
C ARG A 300 -1.42 1.65 -10.23
N VAL A 301 -0.42 0.99 -9.66
CA VAL A 301 0.97 1.05 -10.12
C VAL A 301 1.06 0.81 -11.62
N ASP A 302 1.64 1.76 -12.32
CA ASP A 302 1.94 1.71 -13.75
C ASP A 302 3.46 1.86 -14.02
N CYS A 303 4.23 2.31 -13.01
CA CYS A 303 5.66 2.45 -13.06
C CYS A 303 6.30 1.78 -11.83
N LEU A 304 7.19 0.81 -12.05
CA LEU A 304 7.90 0.08 -11.00
C LEU A 304 9.41 0.35 -11.15
N ASN A 305 9.95 1.09 -10.21
CA ASN A 305 11.39 1.31 -10.11
C ASN A 305 11.99 0.25 -9.19
N LEU A 306 12.95 -0.48 -9.71
CA LEU A 306 13.60 -1.61 -9.05
C LEU A 306 15.03 -1.22 -8.68
N ASP A 307 15.37 -1.32 -7.41
CA ASP A 307 16.78 -1.37 -7.04
C ASP A 307 17.38 -2.67 -7.60
N LYS A 308 18.61 -2.61 -8.12
CA LYS A 308 19.26 -3.78 -8.68
C LYS A 308 19.57 -4.83 -7.60
N THR A 309 20.33 -4.38 -6.59
CA THR A 309 20.91 -5.23 -5.55
C THR A 309 19.86 -5.68 -4.54
N GLY A 310 19.83 -6.98 -4.24
CA GLY A 310 18.85 -7.55 -3.30
C GLY A 310 17.43 -7.66 -3.84
N THR A 311 17.08 -7.06 -5.01
CA THR A 311 15.77 -7.16 -5.66
C THR A 311 15.84 -7.99 -6.95
N VAL A 312 16.52 -7.51 -7.98
CA VAL A 312 16.73 -8.26 -9.24
C VAL A 312 17.80 -9.33 -9.04
N THR A 313 18.80 -9.01 -8.22
CA THR A 313 19.81 -9.96 -7.72
C THR A 313 19.46 -10.37 -6.28
N ASP A 314 20.01 -11.45 -5.79
CA ASP A 314 19.81 -11.90 -4.40
C ASP A 314 20.73 -11.19 -3.38
N GLY A 315 21.60 -10.30 -3.88
CA GLY A 315 22.61 -9.59 -3.09
C GLY A 315 23.85 -10.42 -2.81
N GLY A 316 23.88 -11.68 -3.25
CA GLY A 316 25.07 -12.52 -3.20
C GLY A 316 26.08 -12.06 -4.25
N ILE A 317 27.29 -11.71 -3.82
CA ILE A 317 28.40 -11.36 -4.69
C ILE A 317 29.37 -12.53 -4.70
N MET A 318 29.94 -12.83 -5.84
CA MET A 318 31.00 -13.83 -6.01
C MET A 318 32.22 -13.20 -6.66
N LEU A 319 33.40 -13.54 -6.19
CA LEU A 319 34.67 -13.25 -6.88
C LEU A 319 34.81 -14.20 -8.07
N ASN A 320 34.84 -13.64 -9.30
CA ASN A 320 34.95 -14.43 -10.51
C ASN A 320 36.40 -14.56 -10.97
N GLU A 321 37.09 -13.44 -11.09
CA GLU A 321 38.41 -13.38 -11.69
C GLU A 321 39.21 -12.22 -11.07
N ILE A 322 40.52 -12.42 -10.92
CA ILE A 322 41.48 -11.34 -10.68
C ILE A 322 42.33 -11.26 -11.92
N ARG A 323 42.19 -10.19 -12.69
CA ARG A 323 42.90 -10.00 -13.97
C ARG A 323 44.08 -9.07 -13.75
N MET A 324 45.26 -9.62 -13.88
CA MET A 324 46.50 -8.85 -13.78
C MET A 324 46.64 -7.88 -14.97
N LEU A 325 47.15 -6.69 -14.72
CA LEU A 325 47.40 -5.65 -15.75
C LEU A 325 48.88 -5.69 -16.17
N ASP A 326 49.33 -6.84 -16.64
CA ASP A 326 50.71 -7.03 -17.11
C ASP A 326 51.00 -6.15 -18.34
N GLY A 327 52.12 -5.42 -18.30
CA GLY A 327 52.58 -4.57 -19.41
C GLY A 327 52.20 -3.10 -19.31
N ILE A 328 51.38 -2.70 -18.34
CA ILE A 328 51.05 -1.29 -18.08
C ILE A 328 51.91 -0.80 -16.91
N GLY A 329 53.21 -0.49 -17.20
CA GLY A 329 54.20 -0.05 -16.22
C GLY A 329 55.23 -1.14 -15.87
N ALA A 330 56.50 -0.80 -15.88
CA ALA A 330 57.67 -1.64 -16.00
C ALA A 330 58.03 -2.59 -14.85
N ASN A 331 57.14 -3.02 -13.98
CA ASN A 331 57.37 -4.04 -12.94
C ASN A 331 56.21 -4.99 -12.84
N THR A 332 56.44 -6.27 -13.05
CA THR A 332 55.54 -7.39 -12.77
C THR A 332 55.39 -7.53 -11.27
N VAL A 333 54.21 -7.17 -10.73
CA VAL A 333 53.84 -7.45 -9.36
C VAL A 333 53.42 -8.90 -9.28
N ASP A 334 53.93 -9.63 -8.26
CA ASP A 334 53.54 -11.03 -8.06
C ASP A 334 52.05 -11.17 -7.79
N GLU A 335 51.38 -12.03 -8.53
CA GLU A 335 49.96 -12.35 -8.38
C GLU A 335 49.60 -12.76 -6.94
N HIS A 336 50.50 -13.50 -6.26
CA HIS A 336 50.30 -13.89 -4.88
C HIS A 336 50.27 -12.66 -3.94
N ALA A 337 51.14 -11.68 -4.15
CA ALA A 337 51.14 -10.44 -3.38
C ALA A 337 49.87 -9.60 -3.62
N VAL A 338 49.32 -9.55 -4.86
CA VAL A 338 48.07 -8.90 -5.16
C VAL A 338 46.90 -9.59 -4.46
N LYS A 339 46.83 -10.92 -4.46
CA LYS A 339 45.81 -11.71 -3.77
C LYS A 339 45.86 -11.54 -2.27
N GLN A 340 47.06 -11.49 -1.69
CA GLN A 340 47.26 -11.24 -0.25
C GLN A 340 46.78 -9.82 0.13
N ALA A 341 47.20 -8.80 -0.64
CA ALA A 341 46.75 -7.43 -0.42
C ALA A 341 45.21 -7.27 -0.58
N LEU A 342 44.66 -7.98 -1.56
CA LEU A 342 43.19 -7.99 -1.77
C LEU A 342 42.45 -8.65 -0.61
N TYR A 343 42.99 -9.73 -0.03
CA TYR A 343 42.45 -10.35 1.17
C TYR A 343 42.50 -9.38 2.35
N ASP A 344 43.67 -8.74 2.57
CA ASP A 344 43.86 -7.82 3.67
C ASP A 344 43.05 -6.54 3.53
N LEU A 345 42.88 -5.96 2.31
CA LEU A 345 41.98 -4.85 2.02
C LEU A 345 40.53 -5.17 2.36
N SER A 346 40.11 -6.40 2.07
CA SER A 346 38.76 -6.87 2.31
C SER A 346 38.51 -7.29 3.75
N ASN A 347 39.56 -7.58 4.54
CA ASN A 347 39.47 -8.01 5.93
C ASN A 347 39.31 -6.81 6.88
N GLU A 348 38.25 -6.05 6.67
CA GLU A 348 37.86 -4.94 7.54
C GLU A 348 37.05 -5.47 8.76
N GLY A 349 36.89 -4.64 9.80
CA GLY A 349 36.13 -5.02 10.99
C GLY A 349 34.67 -5.36 10.67
N GLN A 350 34.12 -4.76 9.59
CA GLN A 350 32.83 -5.11 8.97
C GLN A 350 32.96 -5.07 7.46
N PRO A 351 33.30 -6.16 6.80
CA PRO A 351 33.41 -6.22 5.35
C PRO A 351 32.05 -6.02 4.70
N ASN A 352 31.98 -5.17 3.69
CA ASN A 352 30.81 -5.07 2.84
C ASN A 352 30.63 -6.35 1.98
N GLY A 353 29.50 -6.47 1.26
CA GLY A 353 29.21 -7.66 0.46
C GLY A 353 30.28 -8.03 -0.56
N THR A 354 30.97 -7.06 -1.15
CA THR A 354 32.09 -7.29 -2.07
C THR A 354 33.32 -7.78 -1.32
N GLY A 355 33.62 -7.19 -0.17
CA GLY A 355 34.71 -7.65 0.70
C GLY A 355 34.52 -9.08 1.17
N LEU A 356 33.28 -9.43 1.60
CA LEU A 356 32.94 -10.82 1.98
C LEU A 356 33.09 -11.80 0.81
N ALA A 357 32.73 -11.41 -0.40
CA ALA A 357 32.91 -12.25 -1.59
C ALA A 357 34.40 -12.53 -1.87
N ILE A 358 35.21 -11.49 -1.74
CA ILE A 358 36.66 -11.60 -1.91
C ILE A 358 37.29 -12.47 -0.82
N LEU A 359 36.95 -12.23 0.45
CA LEU A 359 37.41 -13.05 1.58
C LEU A 359 37.05 -14.53 1.43
N ASN A 360 35.79 -14.81 1.04
CA ASN A 360 35.33 -16.18 0.81
C ASN A 360 36.03 -16.83 -0.38
N GLY A 361 36.26 -16.08 -1.47
CA GLY A 361 36.92 -16.57 -2.67
C GLY A 361 38.38 -16.89 -2.44
N LEU A 362 39.12 -15.99 -1.81
CA LEU A 362 40.53 -16.14 -1.53
C LEU A 362 40.81 -17.07 -0.32
N GLY A 363 39.94 -17.05 0.70
CA GLY A 363 40.01 -17.97 1.84
C GLY A 363 39.95 -19.44 1.41
N LYS A 364 39.13 -19.75 0.38
CA LYS A 364 39.10 -21.10 -0.21
C LYS A 364 40.41 -21.47 -0.94
N GLN A 365 41.22 -20.49 -1.33
CA GLN A 365 42.54 -20.67 -1.94
C GLN A 365 43.64 -20.70 -0.90
N GLY A 366 43.34 -20.61 0.41
CA GLY A 366 44.28 -20.69 1.50
C GLY A 366 44.85 -19.35 1.99
N PHE A 367 44.35 -18.20 1.49
CA PHE A 367 44.78 -16.90 2.01
C PHE A 367 44.19 -16.62 3.38
N SER A 368 44.95 -15.93 4.23
CA SER A 368 44.57 -15.51 5.58
C SER A 368 45.13 -14.12 5.88
N ALA A 369 44.65 -13.50 6.96
CA ALA A 369 45.03 -12.15 7.34
C ALA A 369 46.52 -12.00 7.53
N GLY A 370 47.11 -11.04 6.83
CA GLY A 370 48.54 -10.63 6.93
C GLY A 370 48.73 -9.44 7.87
N PRO A 371 49.97 -9.04 8.10
CA PRO A 371 50.29 -7.86 8.89
C PRO A 371 49.94 -6.58 8.11
N VAL A 372 49.15 -5.68 8.70
CA VAL A 372 48.76 -4.39 8.16
C VAL A 372 49.25 -3.29 9.13
N ALA A 373 50.05 -2.36 8.64
CA ALA A 373 50.59 -1.25 9.44
C ALA A 373 49.59 -0.09 9.60
N ALA A 374 48.84 0.23 8.55
CA ALA A 374 47.79 1.25 8.59
C ALA A 374 46.62 0.85 7.68
N ARG A 375 45.41 1.27 8.01
CA ARG A 375 44.19 0.93 7.28
C ARG A 375 43.25 2.13 7.11
N VAL A 376 42.83 2.38 5.86
CA VAL A 376 41.76 3.28 5.53
C VAL A 376 40.54 2.47 5.09
N PRO A 377 39.50 2.37 5.92
CA PRO A 377 38.31 1.60 5.60
C PRO A 377 37.57 2.16 4.38
N PHE A 378 36.78 1.32 3.72
CA PHE A 378 35.94 1.77 2.62
C PHE A 378 34.95 2.87 3.05
N SER A 379 34.79 3.89 2.21
CA SER A 379 33.76 4.93 2.37
C SER A 379 32.99 5.10 1.05
N SER A 380 31.65 5.16 1.15
CA SER A 380 30.78 5.40 0.00
C SER A 380 31.02 6.77 -0.66
N ALA A 381 31.50 7.75 0.10
CA ALA A 381 31.86 9.06 -0.42
C ALA A 381 33.16 9.03 -1.22
N ARG A 382 34.18 8.34 -0.69
CA ARG A 382 35.49 8.19 -1.37
C ARG A 382 35.48 7.14 -2.48
N LYS A 383 34.67 6.10 -2.32
CA LYS A 383 34.57 4.92 -3.25
C LYS A 383 35.85 4.09 -3.35
N TRP A 384 36.71 4.15 -2.35
CA TRP A 384 37.92 3.34 -2.22
C TRP A 384 38.26 3.04 -0.77
N SER A 385 39.02 1.98 -0.55
CA SER A 385 39.71 1.60 0.69
C SER A 385 41.17 1.38 0.43
N SER A 386 42.01 1.42 1.48
CA SER A 386 43.44 1.25 1.35
C SER A 386 44.06 0.62 2.58
N ILE A 387 45.19 -0.08 2.40
CA ILE A 387 46.03 -0.60 3.45
C ILE A 387 47.51 -0.26 3.15
N ALA A 388 48.28 -0.12 4.22
CA ALA A 388 49.73 -0.02 4.13
C ALA A 388 50.37 -1.21 4.81
N ASP A 389 51.34 -1.78 4.18
CA ASP A 389 52.34 -2.73 4.78
C ASP A 389 53.68 -2.04 4.96
N ASP A 390 54.72 -2.81 5.38
CA ASP A 390 56.07 -2.25 5.61
C ASP A 390 56.75 -1.69 4.37
N GLY A 391 56.25 -1.91 3.16
CA GLY A 391 56.92 -1.52 1.91
C GLY A 391 56.03 -0.98 0.83
N ALA A 392 54.70 -1.07 0.97
CA ALA A 392 53.79 -0.62 -0.05
C ALA A 392 52.45 -0.15 0.51
N VAL A 393 51.78 0.73 -0.24
CA VAL A 393 50.39 1.13 -0.02
C VAL A 393 49.54 0.54 -1.13
N TRP A 394 48.50 -0.19 -0.74
CA TRP A 394 47.54 -0.82 -1.66
C TRP A 394 46.23 -0.14 -1.56
N THR A 395 45.64 0.24 -2.70
CA THR A 395 44.33 0.90 -2.78
C THR A 395 43.41 0.10 -3.67
N MET A 396 42.19 -0.18 -3.19
CA MET A 396 41.13 -0.83 -3.96
C MET A 396 39.90 0.06 -4.04
N GLY A 397 39.36 0.27 -5.23
CA GLY A 397 38.22 1.14 -5.41
C GLY A 397 37.56 1.11 -6.79
N ALA A 398 36.63 2.02 -7.01
CA ALA A 398 36.01 2.22 -8.31
C ALA A 398 37.07 2.66 -9.33
N PRO A 399 37.23 1.96 -10.49
CA PRO A 399 38.32 2.22 -11.42
C PRO A 399 38.40 3.68 -11.85
N GLU A 400 37.28 4.31 -12.16
CA GLU A 400 37.23 5.71 -12.59
C GLU A 400 37.67 6.69 -11.49
N VAL A 401 37.43 6.35 -10.22
CA VAL A 401 37.84 7.19 -9.10
C VAL A 401 39.35 6.98 -8.82
N VAL A 402 39.80 5.75 -8.74
CA VAL A 402 41.21 5.47 -8.46
C VAL A 402 42.08 6.05 -9.57
N LEU A 403 41.78 5.76 -10.85
CA LEU A 403 42.53 6.24 -12.00
C LEU A 403 42.56 7.76 -12.14
N SER A 404 41.51 8.47 -11.69
CA SER A 404 41.48 9.94 -11.74
C SER A 404 42.47 10.62 -10.76
N HIS A 405 43.02 9.88 -9.80
CA HIS A 405 44.03 10.36 -8.85
C HIS A 405 45.47 9.99 -9.27
N LEU A 406 45.65 9.13 -10.28
CA LEU A 406 46.97 8.64 -10.69
C LEU A 406 47.53 9.48 -11.82
N ASP A 407 48.86 9.64 -11.81
CA ASP A 407 49.60 10.25 -12.90
C ASP A 407 49.73 9.25 -14.08
N GLY A 408 49.20 9.59 -15.24
CA GLY A 408 49.31 8.80 -16.45
C GLY A 408 48.03 8.72 -17.28
N ASP A 409 48.16 8.17 -18.49
CA ASP A 409 47.03 7.86 -19.36
C ASP A 409 46.69 6.37 -19.25
N TYR A 410 45.50 6.08 -18.74
CA TYR A 410 45.01 4.74 -18.52
C TYR A 410 43.79 4.40 -19.38
N ALA A 411 43.70 4.99 -20.58
CA ALA A 411 42.58 4.75 -21.51
C ALA A 411 42.41 3.26 -21.84
N ASP A 412 43.50 2.51 -21.91
CA ASP A 412 43.47 1.07 -22.16
C ASP A 412 42.88 0.28 -20.99
N VAL A 413 43.21 0.67 -19.76
CA VAL A 413 42.62 0.07 -18.55
C VAL A 413 41.13 0.36 -18.51
N LEU A 414 40.71 1.59 -18.80
CA LEU A 414 39.31 1.96 -18.87
C LEU A 414 38.52 1.18 -19.94
N ARG A 415 39.16 0.86 -21.07
CA ARG A 415 38.56 -0.02 -22.09
C ARG A 415 38.32 -1.44 -21.50
N LEU A 416 39.33 -2.04 -20.87
CA LEU A 416 39.20 -3.35 -20.23
C LEU A 416 38.14 -3.38 -19.13
N VAL A 417 38.04 -2.29 -18.36
CA VAL A 417 36.97 -2.10 -17.36
C VAL A 417 35.59 -2.10 -18.02
N ASN A 418 35.44 -1.33 -19.12
CA ASN A 418 34.16 -1.24 -19.83
C ASN A 418 33.78 -2.58 -20.47
N ASP A 419 34.72 -3.29 -21.08
CA ASP A 419 34.49 -4.61 -21.69
C ASP A 419 34.02 -5.61 -20.62
N SER A 420 34.72 -5.66 -19.48
CA SER A 420 34.33 -6.53 -18.37
C SER A 420 32.98 -6.16 -17.74
N ALA A 421 32.66 -4.86 -17.69
CA ALA A 421 31.38 -4.36 -17.24
C ALA A 421 30.24 -4.71 -18.22
N HIS A 422 30.51 -4.74 -19.52
CA HIS A 422 29.59 -5.20 -20.56
C HIS A 422 29.14 -6.66 -20.36
N ASP A 423 30.02 -7.50 -19.78
CA ASP A 423 29.72 -8.87 -19.41
C ASP A 423 28.88 -8.98 -18.12
N GLY A 424 28.59 -7.84 -17.46
CA GLY A 424 27.80 -7.75 -16.25
C GLY A 424 28.60 -7.93 -14.96
N ASN A 425 29.94 -7.81 -15.03
CA ASN A 425 30.79 -7.84 -13.85
C ASN A 425 30.86 -6.47 -13.16
N ARG A 426 30.87 -6.47 -11.84
CA ARG A 426 31.32 -5.34 -11.04
C ARG A 426 32.86 -5.36 -11.08
N VAL A 427 33.47 -4.30 -11.58
CA VAL A 427 34.91 -4.19 -11.72
C VAL A 427 35.44 -3.27 -10.63
N LEU A 428 36.42 -3.73 -9.86
CA LEU A 428 37.24 -2.93 -8.97
C LEU A 428 38.66 -2.89 -9.49
N LEU A 429 39.36 -1.80 -9.20
CA LEU A 429 40.76 -1.62 -9.52
C LEU A 429 41.59 -1.71 -8.24
N ILE A 430 42.71 -2.44 -8.34
CA ILE A 430 43.79 -2.42 -7.33
C ILE A 430 44.92 -1.57 -7.90
N ALA A 431 45.34 -0.60 -7.11
CA ALA A 431 46.56 0.19 -7.37
C ALA A 431 47.54 -0.02 -6.22
N ARG A 432 48.82 0.09 -6.55
CA ARG A 432 49.95 -0.03 -5.62
C ARG A 432 50.87 1.16 -5.72
N HIS A 433 51.27 1.67 -4.57
CA HIS A 433 52.37 2.63 -4.42
C HIS A 433 53.50 1.96 -3.67
N ASP A 434 54.72 2.01 -4.24
CA ASP A 434 55.94 1.48 -3.57
C ASP A 434 56.49 2.56 -2.62
N GLY A 435 56.28 2.39 -1.30
CA GLY A 435 56.67 3.34 -0.26
C GLY A 435 55.89 3.16 1.02
N LYS A 436 56.32 3.88 2.05
CA LYS A 436 55.58 3.88 3.34
C LYS A 436 54.45 4.88 3.32
N ALA A 437 53.34 4.56 4.01
CA ALA A 437 52.25 5.48 4.21
C ALA A 437 52.72 6.71 5.00
N PRO A 438 52.20 7.91 4.72
CA PRO A 438 52.37 9.11 5.53
C PRO A 438 51.93 8.88 7.00
N ALA A 439 52.50 9.65 7.94
CA ALA A 439 52.16 9.50 9.36
C ALA A 439 50.66 9.85 9.68
N ASP A 440 50.05 10.67 8.86
CA ASP A 440 48.65 11.16 8.98
C ASP A 440 47.70 10.39 8.06
N TYR A 441 48.16 9.28 7.44
CA TYR A 441 47.41 8.55 6.41
C TYR A 441 46.01 8.09 6.81
N GLU A 442 45.81 7.71 8.06
CA GLU A 442 44.49 7.31 8.56
C GLU A 442 43.53 8.48 8.84
N SER A 443 44.10 9.63 9.20
CA SER A 443 43.34 10.83 9.53
C SER A 443 42.99 11.70 8.31
N ASP A 444 43.91 11.77 7.32
CA ASP A 444 43.71 12.48 6.04
C ASP A 444 44.06 11.58 4.85
N PRO A 445 43.20 10.60 4.52
CA PRO A 445 43.49 9.60 3.52
C PRO A 445 43.49 10.16 2.11
N ALA A 446 44.58 10.00 1.37
CA ALA A 446 44.73 10.36 -0.01
C ALA A 446 45.38 9.23 -0.83
N ILE A 447 45.02 9.14 -2.13
CA ILE A 447 45.70 8.26 -3.07
C ILE A 447 46.95 8.99 -3.60
N ASP A 448 48.10 8.33 -3.49
CA ASP A 448 49.32 8.91 -4.04
C ASP A 448 49.28 8.89 -5.59
N PRO A 449 49.49 10.03 -6.28
CA PRO A 449 49.47 10.09 -7.74
C PRO A 449 50.46 9.16 -8.44
N ALA A 450 51.60 8.81 -7.77
CA ALA A 450 52.57 7.88 -8.29
C ALA A 450 52.15 6.41 -8.17
N SER A 451 50.98 6.10 -7.57
CA SER A 451 50.45 4.75 -7.55
C SER A 451 50.21 4.21 -8.96
N ARG A 452 50.35 2.89 -9.12
CA ARG A 452 50.17 2.22 -10.41
C ARG A 452 49.04 1.21 -10.36
N PRO A 453 48.17 1.13 -11.37
CA PRO A 453 47.14 0.09 -11.46
C PRO A 453 47.82 -1.28 -11.68
N VAL A 454 47.45 -2.29 -10.89
CA VAL A 454 48.09 -3.63 -10.93
C VAL A 454 47.16 -4.75 -11.30
N ALA A 455 45.86 -4.65 -10.93
CA ALA A 455 44.89 -5.69 -11.26
C ALA A 455 43.46 -5.14 -11.30
N LEU A 456 42.62 -5.81 -12.08
CA LEU A 456 41.17 -5.69 -12.01
C LEU A 456 40.58 -6.86 -11.23
N VAL A 457 39.68 -6.57 -10.31
CA VAL A 457 38.92 -7.56 -9.56
C VAL A 457 37.52 -7.63 -10.12
N LEU A 458 37.15 -8.76 -10.69
CA LEU A 458 35.87 -9.00 -11.33
C LEU A 458 34.95 -9.77 -10.38
N CYS A 459 33.88 -9.13 -9.95
CA CYS A 459 32.84 -9.73 -9.14
C CYS A 459 31.54 -9.78 -9.91
N SER A 460 30.72 -10.79 -9.73
CA SER A 460 29.36 -10.83 -10.28
C SER A 460 28.32 -10.99 -9.19
N GLU A 461 27.14 -10.49 -9.46
CA GLU A 461 25.98 -10.73 -8.62
C GLU A 461 25.14 -11.87 -9.20
N HIS A 462 24.58 -12.69 -8.31
CA HIS A 462 23.67 -13.75 -8.70
C HIS A 462 22.30 -13.13 -9.04
N ILE A 463 21.90 -13.26 -10.30
CA ILE A 463 20.58 -12.86 -10.76
C ILE A 463 19.56 -13.89 -10.24
N ARG A 464 18.46 -13.45 -9.68
CA ARG A 464 17.41 -14.34 -9.18
C ARG A 464 16.79 -15.15 -10.33
N ASP A 465 16.56 -16.42 -10.10
CA ASP A 465 15.96 -17.33 -11.08
C ASP A 465 14.55 -16.89 -11.53
N ASP A 466 13.82 -16.17 -10.65
CA ASP A 466 12.46 -15.71 -10.88
C ASP A 466 12.38 -14.30 -11.48
N ALA A 467 13.52 -13.62 -11.69
CA ALA A 467 13.54 -12.21 -12.11
C ALA A 467 12.94 -12.02 -13.52
N GLU A 468 13.38 -12.82 -14.50
CA GLU A 468 12.91 -12.72 -15.89
C GLU A 468 11.40 -12.95 -15.98
N ALA A 469 10.89 -14.02 -15.37
CA ALA A 469 9.46 -14.36 -15.38
C ALA A 469 8.61 -13.27 -14.71
N THR A 470 9.09 -12.72 -13.59
CA THR A 470 8.42 -11.64 -12.87
C THR A 470 8.35 -10.36 -13.71
N LEU A 471 9.45 -9.97 -14.35
CA LEU A 471 9.49 -8.79 -15.21
C LEU A 471 8.64 -8.95 -16.47
N ALA A 472 8.64 -10.15 -17.07
CA ALA A 472 7.77 -10.48 -18.19
C ALA A 472 6.29 -10.30 -17.82
N TRP A 473 5.88 -10.77 -16.64
CA TRP A 473 4.52 -10.57 -16.14
C TRP A 473 4.16 -9.10 -16.01
N PHE A 474 5.04 -8.27 -15.42
CA PHE A 474 4.78 -6.83 -15.29
C PHE A 474 4.63 -6.15 -16.64
N ARG A 475 5.47 -6.50 -17.60
CA ARG A 475 5.41 -5.99 -18.97
C ARG A 475 4.08 -6.33 -19.65
N GLU A 476 3.63 -7.60 -19.54
CA GLU A 476 2.31 -8.04 -20.02
C GLU A 476 1.17 -7.29 -19.36
N GLN A 477 1.35 -6.90 -18.10
CA GLN A 477 0.37 -6.12 -17.34
C GLN A 477 0.40 -4.62 -17.65
N GLY A 478 1.30 -4.16 -18.52
CA GLY A 478 1.45 -2.76 -18.90
C GLY A 478 2.07 -1.90 -17.80
N VAL A 479 2.82 -2.51 -16.89
CA VAL A 479 3.61 -1.82 -15.87
C VAL A 479 5.01 -1.61 -16.43
N ARG A 480 5.46 -0.37 -16.48
CA ARG A 480 6.81 -0.04 -16.92
C ARG A 480 7.79 -0.27 -15.79
N CYS A 481 8.73 -1.20 -16.00
CA CYS A 481 9.79 -1.48 -15.04
C CYS A 481 11.05 -0.70 -15.41
N ARG A 482 11.74 -0.14 -14.38
CA ARG A 482 13.05 0.49 -14.48
C ARG A 482 14.00 -0.10 -13.47
N ILE A 483 15.27 -0.26 -13.83
CA ILE A 483 16.31 -0.62 -12.87
C ILE A 483 17.11 0.63 -12.52
N ILE A 484 17.26 0.88 -11.23
CA ILE A 484 17.98 2.02 -10.66
C ILE A 484 19.09 1.47 -9.76
N SER A 485 20.34 1.86 -10.00
CA SER A 485 21.47 1.36 -9.21
C SER A 485 22.54 2.43 -9.00
N GLY A 486 23.30 2.30 -7.91
CA GLY A 486 24.53 3.07 -7.70
C GLY A 486 25.72 2.59 -8.54
N ASP A 487 25.61 1.43 -9.20
CA ASP A 487 26.65 0.83 -10.00
C ASP A 487 26.82 1.48 -11.38
N ASN A 488 27.88 1.08 -12.08
CA ASN A 488 28.16 1.54 -13.46
C ASN A 488 26.96 1.23 -14.38
N PRO A 489 26.47 2.21 -15.17
CA PRO A 489 25.31 2.04 -16.04
C PRO A 489 25.45 0.90 -17.06
N VAL A 490 26.67 0.64 -17.55
CA VAL A 490 26.95 -0.46 -18.49
C VAL A 490 26.71 -1.82 -17.84
N THR A 491 27.20 -2.01 -16.61
CA THR A 491 27.00 -3.24 -15.85
C THR A 491 25.52 -3.46 -15.53
N VAL A 492 24.81 -2.40 -15.13
CA VAL A 492 23.37 -2.47 -14.84
C VAL A 492 22.58 -2.74 -16.12
N GLY A 493 22.97 -2.15 -17.25
CA GLY A 493 22.42 -2.42 -18.58
C GLY A 493 22.58 -3.87 -19.01
N ALA A 494 23.75 -4.47 -18.75
CA ALA A 494 23.99 -5.89 -19.02
C ALA A 494 23.07 -6.81 -18.21
N ILE A 495 22.87 -6.51 -16.91
CA ILE A 495 21.93 -7.24 -16.06
C ILE A 495 20.49 -7.07 -16.58
N ALA A 496 20.08 -5.85 -16.93
CA ALA A 496 18.77 -5.56 -17.49
C ALA A 496 18.49 -6.35 -18.77
N ARG A 497 19.51 -6.51 -19.61
CA ARG A 497 19.45 -7.35 -20.83
C ARG A 497 19.28 -8.84 -20.47
N LYS A 498 20.08 -9.35 -19.53
CA LYS A 498 20.00 -10.76 -19.07
C LYS A 498 18.63 -11.11 -18.50
N VAL A 499 17.99 -10.20 -17.76
CA VAL A 499 16.64 -10.41 -17.21
C VAL A 499 15.52 -9.99 -18.19
N ARG A 500 15.88 -9.64 -19.40
CA ARG A 500 14.95 -9.22 -20.48
C ARG A 500 13.97 -8.14 -20.00
N LEU A 501 14.48 -7.09 -19.33
CA LEU A 501 13.69 -6.00 -18.76
C LEU A 501 12.70 -5.40 -19.77
N THR A 502 13.15 -5.17 -20.99
CA THR A 502 12.40 -4.59 -22.11
C THR A 502 11.90 -5.65 -23.13
N GLY A 503 12.04 -6.93 -22.78
CA GLY A 503 11.74 -8.04 -23.69
C GLY A 503 12.89 -8.28 -24.69
N ASP A 504 12.57 -8.24 -25.98
CA ASP A 504 13.56 -8.42 -27.06
C ASP A 504 14.23 -7.10 -27.50
N ALA A 505 13.74 -5.97 -27.00
CA ALA A 505 14.34 -4.66 -27.26
C ALA A 505 15.56 -4.41 -26.36
N GLU A 506 16.57 -3.73 -26.86
CA GLU A 506 17.72 -3.31 -26.06
C GLU A 506 17.30 -2.28 -25.00
N PRO A 507 17.63 -2.48 -23.72
CA PRO A 507 17.32 -1.51 -22.67
C PRO A 507 18.17 -0.25 -22.84
N ARG A 508 17.53 0.92 -22.79
CA ARG A 508 18.22 2.22 -22.86
C ARG A 508 18.72 2.59 -21.46
N PHE A 509 20.02 2.64 -21.31
CA PHE A 509 20.66 3.02 -20.06
C PHE A 509 21.30 4.41 -20.13
N MET A 510 21.38 5.07 -18.98
CA MET A 510 21.95 6.40 -18.82
C MET A 510 22.75 6.50 -17.51
N ASP A 511 23.80 7.33 -17.53
CA ASP A 511 24.54 7.69 -16.33
C ASP A 511 23.79 8.79 -15.58
N ALA A 512 23.56 8.60 -14.30
CA ALA A 512 22.81 9.56 -13.49
C ALA A 512 23.54 10.92 -13.32
N ARG A 513 24.82 11.00 -13.60
CA ARG A 513 25.58 12.26 -13.64
C ARG A 513 25.15 13.18 -14.79
N GLU A 514 24.54 12.63 -15.83
CA GLU A 514 24.02 13.35 -17.01
C GLU A 514 22.55 13.76 -16.84
N LEU A 515 21.91 13.38 -15.73
CA LEU A 515 20.50 13.69 -15.50
C LEU A 515 20.30 15.20 -15.23
N PRO A 516 19.26 15.80 -15.81
CA PRO A 516 18.87 17.18 -15.50
C PRO A 516 18.55 17.35 -14.00
N THR A 517 18.92 18.48 -13.44
CA THR A 517 18.55 18.86 -12.06
C THR A 517 17.14 19.41 -11.97
N ASP A 518 16.61 19.97 -13.07
CA ASP A 518 15.21 20.40 -13.15
C ASP A 518 14.30 19.18 -13.26
N ILE A 519 13.31 19.09 -12.35
CA ILE A 519 12.40 17.94 -12.23
C ILE A 519 11.52 17.78 -13.47
N THR A 520 11.16 18.88 -14.14
CA THR A 520 10.32 18.86 -15.35
C THR A 520 11.08 18.31 -16.55
N GLU A 521 12.33 18.72 -16.70
CA GLU A 521 13.21 18.17 -17.75
C GLU A 521 13.56 16.70 -17.45
N LEU A 522 13.81 16.37 -16.18
CA LEU A 522 14.03 14.99 -15.73
C LEU A 522 12.85 14.08 -16.10
N ALA A 523 11.62 14.54 -15.90
CA ALA A 523 10.41 13.78 -16.26
C ALA A 523 10.40 13.40 -17.74
N LYS A 524 10.79 14.34 -18.64
CA LYS A 524 10.87 14.08 -20.09
C LYS A 524 11.96 13.06 -20.45
N VAL A 525 13.11 13.13 -19.78
CA VAL A 525 14.20 12.18 -20.00
C VAL A 525 13.79 10.78 -19.56
N LEU A 526 13.13 10.64 -18.40
CA LEU A 526 12.69 9.36 -17.86
C LEU A 526 11.69 8.63 -18.75
N GLU A 527 10.95 9.33 -19.62
CA GLU A 527 10.08 8.66 -20.60
C GLU A 527 10.86 7.76 -21.57
N ASN A 528 12.15 7.98 -21.73
CA ASN A 528 12.99 7.29 -22.71
C ASN A 528 14.11 6.44 -22.12
N VAL A 529 14.21 6.32 -20.79
CA VAL A 529 15.27 5.59 -20.09
C VAL A 529 14.70 4.42 -19.31
N ASP A 530 15.32 3.25 -19.45
CA ASP A 530 14.90 2.00 -18.82
C ASP A 530 15.85 1.59 -17.66
N VAL A 531 17.09 2.10 -17.69
CA VAL A 531 18.14 1.77 -16.70
C VAL A 531 18.91 3.02 -16.33
N LEU A 532 19.11 3.23 -15.02
CA LEU A 532 19.93 4.32 -14.49
C LEU A 532 21.06 3.75 -13.64
N GLY A 533 22.29 4.12 -13.97
CA GLY A 533 23.48 3.77 -13.18
C GLY A 533 24.08 4.97 -12.46
N ARG A 534 24.92 4.74 -11.45
CA ARG A 534 25.57 5.75 -10.60
C ARG A 534 24.61 6.72 -9.93
N VAL A 535 23.40 6.23 -9.60
CA VAL A 535 22.35 7.06 -9.01
C VAL A 535 22.64 7.27 -7.53
N LEU A 536 22.64 8.52 -7.11
CA LEU A 536 22.76 8.93 -5.70
C LEU A 536 21.39 8.83 -4.99
N PRO A 537 21.35 8.71 -3.66
CA PRO A 537 20.11 8.62 -2.89
C PRO A 537 19.12 9.75 -3.19
N ASP A 538 19.58 11.00 -3.26
CA ASP A 538 18.75 12.16 -3.58
C ASP A 538 18.19 12.11 -5.00
N GLN A 539 19.00 11.62 -5.95
CA GLN A 539 18.54 11.43 -7.32
C GLN A 539 17.46 10.35 -7.40
N LYS A 540 17.53 9.26 -6.57
CA LYS A 540 16.47 8.25 -6.49
C LYS A 540 15.13 8.90 -6.09
N LYS A 541 15.15 9.81 -5.12
CA LYS A 541 13.96 10.59 -4.72
C LYS A 541 13.49 11.51 -5.84
N ALA A 542 14.39 12.27 -6.47
CA ALA A 542 14.05 13.18 -7.58
C ALA A 542 13.44 12.44 -8.77
N ILE A 543 13.91 11.22 -9.09
CA ILE A 543 13.34 10.34 -10.12
C ILE A 543 11.87 10.02 -9.81
N VAL A 544 11.55 9.66 -8.56
CA VAL A 544 10.17 9.40 -8.14
C VAL A 544 9.31 10.66 -8.30
N GLN A 545 9.81 11.82 -7.86
CA GLN A 545 9.10 13.10 -8.00
C GLN A 545 8.87 13.49 -9.47
N ALA A 546 9.85 13.27 -10.33
CA ALA A 546 9.73 13.54 -11.77
C ALA A 546 8.66 12.63 -12.42
N LEU A 547 8.58 11.37 -12.03
CA LEU A 547 7.56 10.43 -12.52
C LEU A 547 6.15 10.83 -12.05
N HIS A 548 6.01 11.38 -10.83
CA HIS A 548 4.74 11.93 -10.36
C HIS A 548 4.27 13.13 -11.21
N LEU A 549 5.19 13.97 -11.73
CA LEU A 549 4.84 15.04 -12.68
C LEU A 549 4.30 14.49 -14.01
N GLY A 550 4.73 13.27 -14.39
CA GLY A 550 4.19 12.54 -15.54
C GLY A 550 2.86 11.82 -15.26
N ASP A 551 2.18 12.11 -14.14
CA ASP A 551 0.94 11.44 -13.69
C ASP A 551 1.08 9.92 -13.47
N HIS A 552 2.31 9.42 -13.27
CA HIS A 552 2.56 8.01 -12.95
C HIS A 552 2.27 7.68 -11.50
N VAL A 553 1.78 6.46 -11.27
CA VAL A 553 1.67 5.86 -9.94
C VAL A 553 2.88 4.96 -9.72
N VAL A 554 3.80 5.46 -8.92
CA VAL A 554 5.16 4.92 -8.80
C VAL A 554 5.28 3.94 -7.65
N ALA A 555 5.73 2.72 -7.95
CA ALA A 555 6.27 1.82 -6.94
C ALA A 555 7.80 1.85 -6.95
N MET A 556 8.41 1.76 -5.78
CA MET A 556 9.85 1.70 -5.60
C MET A 556 10.22 0.52 -4.71
N THR A 557 11.11 -0.35 -5.20
CA THR A 557 11.72 -1.39 -4.36
C THR A 557 13.08 -0.92 -3.85
N GLY A 558 13.48 -1.38 -2.70
CA GLY A 558 14.82 -1.14 -2.20
C GLY A 558 15.27 -2.15 -1.16
N TYR A 559 16.59 -2.19 -1.01
CA TYR A 559 17.29 -3.09 -0.12
C TYR A 559 18.16 -2.33 0.88
N GLY A 560 18.88 -1.33 0.39
CA GLY A 560 19.82 -0.53 1.17
C GLY A 560 19.17 0.69 1.83
N VAL A 561 19.88 1.28 2.77
CA VAL A 561 19.53 2.54 3.43
C VAL A 561 19.33 3.67 2.41
N ASN A 562 20.14 3.68 1.36
CA ASN A 562 20.12 4.67 0.29
C ASN A 562 18.79 4.71 -0.49
N ASP A 563 17.93 3.71 -0.30
CA ASP A 563 16.61 3.62 -0.94
C ASP A 563 15.50 4.20 -0.09
N ALA A 564 15.74 4.40 1.22
CA ALA A 564 14.70 4.76 2.18
C ALA A 564 13.95 6.05 1.80
N LEU A 565 14.66 7.08 1.32
CA LEU A 565 14.05 8.34 0.88
C LEU A 565 13.16 8.16 -0.36
N ALA A 566 13.61 7.40 -1.35
CA ALA A 566 12.86 7.13 -2.57
C ALA A 566 11.64 6.24 -2.30
N ILE A 567 11.79 5.24 -1.42
CA ILE A 567 10.70 4.36 -0.96
C ILE A 567 9.62 5.17 -0.24
N LYS A 568 10.01 6.12 0.62
CA LYS A 568 9.07 7.00 1.31
C LYS A 568 8.35 7.97 0.37
N GLU A 569 9.03 8.47 -0.66
CA GLU A 569 8.46 9.39 -1.66
C GLU A 569 7.50 8.69 -2.63
N ALA A 570 7.74 7.41 -2.93
CA ALA A 570 6.91 6.62 -3.84
C ALA A 570 5.47 6.47 -3.33
N ASP A 571 4.52 6.28 -4.26
CA ASP A 571 3.14 5.92 -3.91
C ASP A 571 3.08 4.57 -3.20
N LEU A 572 4.01 3.67 -3.56
CA LEU A 572 4.15 2.35 -2.96
C LEU A 572 5.62 2.01 -2.76
N GLY A 573 6.08 2.08 -1.53
CA GLY A 573 7.39 1.60 -1.12
C GLY A 573 7.38 0.11 -0.78
N ILE A 574 8.30 -0.64 -1.34
CA ILE A 574 8.44 -2.08 -1.16
C ILE A 574 9.85 -2.40 -0.66
N ALA A 575 9.96 -3.05 0.49
CA ALA A 575 11.23 -3.52 1.02
C ALA A 575 11.34 -5.05 0.93
N MET A 576 12.56 -5.52 0.70
CA MET A 576 12.89 -6.94 0.80
C MET A 576 13.03 -7.34 2.28
N GLY A 577 12.80 -8.61 2.63
CA GLY A 577 12.86 -9.07 4.02
C GLY A 577 14.24 -8.97 4.65
N ASN A 578 15.28 -9.10 3.83
CA ASN A 578 16.68 -8.92 4.20
C ASN A 578 17.19 -7.48 3.99
N ALA A 579 16.29 -6.52 3.68
CA ALA A 579 16.65 -5.11 3.56
C ALA A 579 17.04 -4.49 4.91
N ALA A 580 17.74 -3.37 4.83
CA ALA A 580 18.13 -2.60 6.01
C ALA A 580 16.89 -2.22 6.85
N PRO A 581 17.00 -2.21 8.19
CA PRO A 581 15.89 -1.87 9.10
C PRO A 581 15.22 -0.55 8.77
N ALA A 582 15.99 0.48 8.43
CA ALA A 582 15.48 1.79 8.02
C ALA A 582 14.58 1.72 6.78
N THR A 583 14.98 0.93 5.80
CA THR A 583 14.23 0.72 4.56
C THR A 583 12.92 -0.01 4.84
N LYS A 584 12.95 -1.05 5.68
CA LYS A 584 11.73 -1.76 6.12
C LYS A 584 10.78 -0.86 6.90
N ALA A 585 11.30 0.05 7.73
CA ALA A 585 10.49 0.93 8.56
C ALA A 585 9.64 1.93 7.75
N VAL A 586 10.10 2.36 6.58
CA VAL A 586 9.40 3.35 5.73
C VAL A 586 8.59 2.71 4.60
N ALA A 587 8.77 1.42 4.33
CA ALA A 587 8.07 0.72 3.27
C ALA A 587 6.61 0.42 3.65
N GLN A 588 5.69 0.51 2.70
CA GLN A 588 4.30 0.09 2.90
C GLN A 588 4.11 -1.43 2.75
N VAL A 589 5.01 -2.08 2.02
CA VAL A 589 5.00 -3.54 1.81
C VAL A 589 6.38 -4.12 2.07
N VAL A 590 6.44 -5.25 2.80
CA VAL A 590 7.68 -5.97 3.04
C VAL A 590 7.53 -7.42 2.56
N LEU A 591 8.43 -7.87 1.68
CA LEU A 591 8.51 -9.26 1.20
C LEU A 591 9.38 -10.07 2.18
N VAL A 592 8.78 -10.67 3.20
CA VAL A 592 9.47 -11.24 4.37
C VAL A 592 10.51 -12.30 4.00
N ASP A 593 10.24 -13.12 3.00
CA ASP A 593 11.16 -14.13 2.49
C ASP A 593 12.05 -13.65 1.33
N SER A 594 12.02 -12.35 1.07
CA SER A 594 12.81 -11.69 0.01
C SER A 594 12.59 -12.26 -1.40
N LYS A 595 11.44 -12.90 -1.69
CA LYS A 595 11.14 -13.44 -3.01
C LYS A 595 10.49 -12.39 -3.91
N PHE A 596 11.19 -12.04 -4.98
CA PHE A 596 10.73 -11.07 -5.99
C PHE A 596 9.46 -11.53 -6.71
N SER A 597 9.31 -12.85 -6.92
CA SER A 597 8.13 -13.48 -7.55
C SER A 597 6.81 -13.27 -6.79
N HIS A 598 6.82 -12.74 -5.58
CA HIS A 598 5.59 -12.40 -4.86
C HIS A 598 4.95 -11.09 -5.34
N LEU A 599 5.69 -10.18 -5.98
CA LEU A 599 5.17 -8.90 -6.45
C LEU A 599 4.00 -9.02 -7.45
N PRO A 600 4.01 -9.91 -8.44
CA PRO A 600 2.84 -10.18 -9.29
C PRO A 600 1.56 -10.49 -8.52
N ASP A 601 1.65 -11.34 -7.50
CA ASP A 601 0.50 -11.68 -6.64
C ASP A 601 0.01 -10.46 -5.85
N VAL A 602 0.94 -9.62 -5.37
CA VAL A 602 0.65 -8.39 -4.64
C VAL A 602 -0.20 -7.43 -5.50
N VAL A 603 0.27 -7.15 -6.72
CA VAL A 603 -0.44 -6.28 -7.68
C VAL A 603 -1.76 -6.91 -8.13
N ALA A 604 -1.79 -8.22 -8.41
CA ALA A 604 -3.01 -8.92 -8.81
C ALA A 604 -4.09 -8.86 -7.71
N ARG A 605 -3.72 -8.93 -6.43
CA ARG A 605 -4.65 -8.79 -5.29
C ARG A 605 -5.21 -7.38 -5.19
N GLY A 606 -4.38 -6.36 -5.33
CA GLY A 606 -4.84 -4.98 -5.39
C GLY A 606 -5.88 -4.77 -6.49
N ARG A 607 -5.58 -5.24 -7.71
CA ARG A 607 -6.50 -5.16 -8.86
C ARG A 607 -7.79 -5.91 -8.63
N GLN A 608 -7.74 -7.10 -8.03
CA GLN A 608 -8.92 -7.87 -7.65
C GLN A 608 -9.83 -7.07 -6.70
N VAL A 609 -9.27 -6.47 -5.66
CA VAL A 609 -10.01 -5.66 -4.69
C VAL A 609 -10.69 -4.49 -5.39
N MET A 610 -9.94 -3.71 -6.19
CA MET A 610 -10.48 -2.54 -6.88
C MET A 610 -11.61 -2.88 -7.85
N ALA A 611 -11.42 -3.90 -8.68
CA ALA A 611 -12.43 -4.32 -9.65
C ALA A 611 -13.70 -4.88 -8.98
N ASN A 612 -13.56 -5.59 -7.87
CA ASN A 612 -14.69 -6.10 -7.10
C ASN A 612 -15.41 -4.98 -6.34
N MET A 613 -14.67 -4.01 -5.78
CA MET A 613 -15.26 -2.86 -5.11
C MET A 613 -16.05 -1.96 -6.06
N GLU A 614 -15.65 -1.84 -7.32
CA GLU A 614 -16.43 -1.16 -8.36
C GLU A 614 -17.82 -1.81 -8.54
N ARG A 615 -17.88 -3.14 -8.54
CA ARG A 615 -19.15 -3.90 -8.62
C ARG A 615 -20.02 -3.70 -7.38
N VAL A 616 -19.40 -3.84 -6.20
CA VAL A 616 -20.08 -3.67 -4.92
C VAL A 616 -20.65 -2.26 -4.79
N ALA A 617 -19.83 -1.24 -5.04
CA ALA A 617 -20.25 0.16 -4.97
C ALA A 617 -21.40 0.45 -5.96
N SER A 618 -21.38 -0.16 -7.15
CA SER A 618 -22.45 -0.01 -8.14
C SER A 618 -23.78 -0.55 -7.64
N LEU A 619 -23.81 -1.71 -6.95
CA LEU A 619 -25.03 -2.27 -6.36
C LEU A 619 -25.63 -1.33 -5.31
N PHE A 620 -24.79 -0.87 -4.38
CA PHE A 620 -25.24 0.04 -3.32
C PHE A 620 -25.70 1.39 -3.87
N LEU A 621 -25.01 1.95 -4.86
CA LEU A 621 -25.37 3.25 -5.41
C LEU A 621 -26.69 3.21 -6.20
N VAL A 622 -27.03 2.09 -6.87
CA VAL A 622 -28.35 1.92 -7.51
C VAL A 622 -29.45 2.05 -6.46
N LYS A 623 -29.30 1.36 -5.30
CA LYS A 623 -30.27 1.46 -4.18
C LYS A 623 -30.43 2.90 -3.73
N THR A 624 -29.32 3.59 -3.55
CA THR A 624 -29.30 4.99 -3.12
C THR A 624 -30.01 5.90 -4.12
N VAL A 625 -29.75 5.74 -5.41
CA VAL A 625 -30.37 6.54 -6.49
C VAL A 625 -31.88 6.32 -6.55
N TYR A 626 -32.34 5.06 -6.59
CA TYR A 626 -33.78 4.84 -6.68
C TYR A 626 -34.51 5.28 -5.41
N SER A 627 -33.96 5.07 -4.23
CA SER A 627 -34.59 5.50 -2.98
C SER A 627 -34.69 7.02 -2.87
N ALA A 628 -33.65 7.75 -3.28
CA ALA A 628 -33.67 9.21 -3.31
C ALA A 628 -34.72 9.75 -4.30
N LEU A 629 -34.76 9.21 -5.53
CA LEU A 629 -35.72 9.63 -6.55
C LEU A 629 -37.17 9.25 -6.20
N THR A 630 -37.36 8.04 -5.64
CA THR A 630 -38.69 7.63 -5.15
C THR A 630 -39.16 8.53 -4.03
N SER A 631 -38.28 8.83 -3.06
CA SER A 631 -38.62 9.74 -1.95
C SER A 631 -38.94 11.14 -2.44
N LEU A 632 -38.18 11.66 -3.38
CA LEU A 632 -38.45 12.96 -3.99
C LEU A 632 -39.80 12.93 -4.76
N GLY A 633 -40.05 11.88 -5.53
CA GLY A 633 -41.31 11.71 -6.27
C GLY A 633 -42.52 11.65 -5.34
N VAL A 634 -42.42 10.94 -4.22
CA VAL A 634 -43.45 10.86 -3.19
C VAL A 634 -43.71 12.21 -2.54
N VAL A 635 -42.67 12.99 -2.22
CA VAL A 635 -42.80 14.36 -1.69
C VAL A 635 -43.56 15.27 -2.68
N LEU A 636 -43.18 15.20 -3.96
CA LEU A 636 -43.76 16.05 -5.00
C LEU A 636 -45.22 15.68 -5.35
N THR A 637 -45.56 14.39 -5.29
CA THR A 637 -46.88 13.88 -5.66
C THR A 637 -47.83 13.64 -4.49
N GLN A 638 -47.29 13.68 -3.27
CA GLN A 638 -48.01 13.47 -2.00
C GLN A 638 -48.81 12.14 -1.95
N ILE A 639 -48.26 11.11 -2.59
CA ILE A 639 -48.82 9.74 -2.53
C ILE A 639 -48.35 9.00 -1.27
N PRO A 640 -49.13 7.99 -0.82
CA PRO A 640 -48.61 7.10 0.24
C PRO A 640 -47.29 6.45 -0.16
N PHE A 641 -46.38 6.29 0.82
CA PHE A 641 -45.07 5.74 0.51
C PHE A 641 -45.15 4.28 0.00
N PRO A 642 -44.49 3.95 -1.14
CA PRO A 642 -44.80 2.77 -1.96
C PRO A 642 -44.35 1.42 -1.37
N TYR A 643 -43.54 1.41 -0.34
CA TYR A 643 -43.03 0.20 0.31
C TYR A 643 -42.70 0.42 1.79
N LEU A 644 -42.47 -0.68 2.55
CA LEU A 644 -42.14 -0.66 3.97
C LEU A 644 -40.62 -0.82 4.19
N PRO A 645 -40.07 -0.38 5.34
CA PRO A 645 -38.67 -0.61 5.70
C PRO A 645 -38.25 -2.09 5.63
N ARG A 646 -39.09 -2.99 6.07
CA ARG A 646 -38.88 -4.45 6.03
C ARG A 646 -38.79 -5.02 4.61
N HIS A 647 -39.51 -4.44 3.62
CA HIS A 647 -39.36 -4.81 2.21
C HIS A 647 -37.94 -4.47 1.72
N ILE A 648 -37.42 -3.28 2.04
CA ILE A 648 -36.05 -2.86 1.71
C ILE A 648 -35.03 -3.77 2.38
N THR A 649 -35.28 -4.19 3.63
CA THR A 649 -34.39 -5.10 4.35
C THR A 649 -34.32 -6.46 3.68
N TYR A 650 -35.48 -7.07 3.35
CA TYR A 650 -35.56 -8.37 2.69
C TYR A 650 -34.90 -8.35 1.28
N ILE A 651 -35.36 -7.41 0.46
CA ILE A 651 -34.91 -7.30 -0.94
C ILE A 651 -33.42 -6.87 -0.98
N GLY A 652 -33.05 -5.91 -0.15
CA GLY A 652 -31.68 -5.45 -0.05
C GLY A 652 -30.69 -6.55 0.41
N ALA A 653 -31.11 -7.43 1.33
CA ALA A 653 -30.29 -8.56 1.74
C ALA A 653 -30.04 -9.53 0.56
N LEU A 654 -31.08 -9.84 -0.22
CA LEU A 654 -31.01 -10.83 -1.31
C LEU A 654 -30.45 -10.29 -2.62
N THR A 655 -30.63 -9.00 -2.92
CA THR A 655 -30.22 -8.44 -4.22
C THR A 655 -28.95 -7.59 -4.12
N ILE A 656 -28.56 -7.16 -2.91
CA ILE A 656 -27.42 -6.27 -2.69
C ILE A 656 -26.45 -6.84 -1.66
N GLY A 657 -26.85 -7.00 -0.40
CA GLY A 657 -25.94 -7.30 0.69
C GLY A 657 -25.18 -8.63 0.56
N MET A 658 -25.93 -9.75 0.52
CA MET A 658 -25.32 -11.08 0.37
C MET A 658 -24.62 -11.27 -0.98
N PRO A 659 -25.22 -10.87 -2.13
CA PRO A 659 -24.52 -10.95 -3.41
C PRO A 659 -23.27 -10.08 -3.46
N ALA A 660 -23.29 -8.87 -2.91
CA ALA A 660 -22.14 -7.98 -2.85
C ALA A 660 -20.99 -8.61 -2.06
N PHE A 661 -21.29 -9.25 -0.92
CA PHE A 661 -20.30 -9.97 -0.12
C PHE A 661 -19.62 -11.08 -0.93
N ILE A 662 -20.39 -11.91 -1.62
CA ILE A 662 -19.86 -13.01 -2.44
C ILE A 662 -19.06 -12.47 -3.63
N LEU A 663 -19.58 -11.45 -4.33
CA LEU A 663 -18.90 -10.83 -5.47
C LEU A 663 -17.64 -10.08 -5.06
N ALA A 664 -17.57 -9.53 -3.84
CA ALA A 664 -16.41 -8.88 -3.30
C ALA A 664 -15.21 -9.83 -3.16
N LEU A 665 -15.47 -11.10 -2.87
CA LEU A 665 -14.45 -12.14 -2.69
C LEU A 665 -14.09 -12.89 -3.99
N ALA A 666 -14.82 -12.64 -5.08
CA ALA A 666 -14.68 -13.34 -6.34
C ALA A 666 -13.29 -13.13 -6.99
N PRO A 667 -12.73 -14.14 -7.66
CA PRO A 667 -11.55 -13.95 -8.50
C PRO A 667 -11.82 -12.90 -9.58
N ASN A 668 -10.87 -12.00 -9.79
CA ASN A 668 -10.95 -10.96 -10.81
C ASN A 668 -9.54 -10.54 -11.25
N THR A 669 -9.27 -10.63 -12.54
CA THR A 669 -7.98 -10.34 -13.16
C THR A 669 -7.98 -9.05 -13.97
N ARG A 670 -9.07 -8.26 -13.91
CA ARG A 670 -9.21 -7.03 -14.68
C ARG A 670 -8.14 -6.02 -14.27
N ARG A 671 -7.49 -5.42 -15.26
CA ARG A 671 -6.57 -4.30 -15.04
C ARG A 671 -7.29 -3.11 -14.39
N TYR A 672 -6.55 -2.34 -13.63
CA TYR A 672 -7.06 -1.09 -13.08
C TYR A 672 -7.42 -0.11 -14.21
N ILE A 673 -8.53 0.58 -14.05
CA ILE A 673 -8.97 1.66 -14.95
C ILE A 673 -9.22 2.90 -14.07
N PRO A 674 -8.65 4.07 -14.38
CA PRO A 674 -8.88 5.30 -13.62
C PRO A 674 -10.33 5.77 -13.65
N GLY A 675 -10.77 6.56 -12.65
CA GLY A 675 -12.10 7.15 -12.61
C GLY A 675 -13.19 6.26 -12.00
N PHE A 676 -12.87 5.59 -10.91
CA PHE A 676 -13.77 4.73 -10.12
C PHE A 676 -15.16 5.37 -9.89
N LEU A 677 -15.22 6.58 -9.30
CA LEU A 677 -16.48 7.25 -8.97
C LEU A 677 -17.34 7.48 -10.20
N ARG A 678 -16.75 7.96 -11.30
CA ARG A 678 -17.46 8.23 -12.54
C ARG A 678 -18.10 6.96 -13.14
N ARG A 679 -17.37 5.83 -13.11
CA ARG A 679 -17.89 4.56 -13.63
C ARG A 679 -19.01 4.01 -12.77
N VAL A 680 -18.85 4.05 -11.43
CA VAL A 680 -19.89 3.61 -10.49
C VAL A 680 -21.17 4.42 -10.66
N VAL A 681 -21.07 5.74 -10.73
CA VAL A 681 -22.23 6.63 -10.97
C VAL A 681 -22.87 6.36 -12.33
N HIS A 682 -22.07 6.28 -13.41
CA HIS A 682 -22.57 6.01 -14.74
C HIS A 682 -23.27 4.65 -14.86
N PHE A 683 -22.82 3.67 -14.10
CA PHE A 683 -23.47 2.37 -14.03
C PHE A 683 -24.76 2.42 -13.21
N ALA A 684 -24.78 3.15 -12.10
CA ALA A 684 -25.89 3.14 -11.14
C ALA A 684 -27.09 3.98 -11.61
N LEU A 685 -26.84 5.09 -12.31
CA LEU A 685 -27.92 6.01 -12.74
C LEU A 685 -29.00 5.32 -13.57
N PRO A 686 -28.73 4.57 -14.65
CA PRO A 686 -29.77 3.95 -15.47
C PRO A 686 -30.66 2.99 -14.68
N GLY A 687 -30.02 2.11 -13.85
CA GLY A 687 -30.75 1.14 -13.03
C GLY A 687 -31.56 1.81 -11.91
N GLY A 688 -30.98 2.82 -11.26
CA GLY A 688 -31.66 3.56 -10.19
C GLY A 688 -32.83 4.38 -10.69
N ILE A 689 -32.66 5.10 -11.82
CA ILE A 689 -33.73 5.85 -12.47
C ILE A 689 -34.86 4.93 -12.94
N ALA A 690 -34.52 3.79 -13.58
CA ALA A 690 -35.50 2.82 -14.03
C ALA A 690 -36.33 2.27 -12.86
N THR A 691 -35.70 1.89 -11.76
CA THR A 691 -36.39 1.38 -10.58
C THR A 691 -37.31 2.44 -9.96
N ALA A 692 -36.84 3.69 -9.80
CA ALA A 692 -37.63 4.77 -9.27
C ALA A 692 -38.84 5.08 -10.15
N LEU A 693 -38.64 5.19 -11.47
CA LEU A 693 -39.74 5.45 -12.43
C LEU A 693 -40.77 4.33 -12.42
N SER A 694 -40.36 3.07 -12.35
CA SER A 694 -41.26 1.94 -12.29
C SER A 694 -42.13 1.98 -11.03
N ILE A 695 -41.55 2.22 -9.87
CA ILE A 695 -42.25 2.28 -8.60
C ILE A 695 -43.18 3.49 -8.54
N LEU A 696 -42.78 4.66 -9.00
CA LEU A 696 -43.58 5.85 -9.02
C LEU A 696 -44.74 5.75 -10.03
N ALA A 697 -44.46 5.22 -11.24
CA ALA A 697 -45.47 4.99 -12.25
C ALA A 697 -46.53 3.99 -11.75
N ASP A 698 -46.10 2.90 -11.14
CA ASP A 698 -46.95 1.91 -10.55
C ASP A 698 -47.81 2.49 -9.42
N SER A 699 -47.20 3.22 -8.49
CA SER A 699 -47.88 3.83 -7.37
C SER A 699 -48.89 4.92 -7.76
N TRP A 700 -48.70 5.50 -8.95
CA TRP A 700 -49.55 6.57 -9.46
C TRP A 700 -50.65 6.08 -10.43
N LEU A 701 -50.29 5.13 -11.30
CA LEU A 701 -51.19 4.65 -12.37
C LEU A 701 -52.03 3.46 -11.92
N LEU A 702 -51.42 2.49 -11.18
CA LEU A 702 -52.10 1.26 -10.83
C LEU A 702 -53.38 1.46 -9.99
N PRO A 703 -53.40 2.34 -8.95
CA PRO A 703 -54.61 2.62 -8.22
C PRO A 703 -55.74 3.15 -9.10
N LYS A 704 -55.37 3.98 -10.10
CA LYS A 704 -56.37 4.56 -11.05
C LYS A 704 -56.94 3.51 -11.99
N PHE A 705 -56.11 2.60 -12.51
CA PHE A 705 -56.54 1.53 -13.41
C PHE A 705 -57.36 0.44 -12.72
N MET A 706 -57.01 0.13 -11.47
CA MET A 706 -57.63 -0.96 -10.70
C MET A 706 -58.80 -0.46 -9.82
N GLY A 707 -58.98 0.87 -9.76
CA GLY A 707 -59.98 1.44 -8.86
C GLY A 707 -59.66 1.33 -7.38
N TRP A 708 -58.35 1.23 -7.04
CA TRP A 708 -57.92 1.10 -5.64
C TRP A 708 -57.83 2.47 -4.95
N ASP A 709 -58.43 2.57 -3.76
CA ASP A 709 -58.26 3.70 -2.87
C ASP A 709 -57.09 3.46 -1.89
N ALA A 710 -55.89 3.63 -2.38
CA ALA A 710 -54.68 3.41 -1.58
C ALA A 710 -54.45 4.50 -0.48
N GLN A 711 -55.23 5.61 -0.50
CA GLN A 711 -55.14 6.68 0.48
C GLN A 711 -55.98 6.38 1.71
N HIS A 712 -57.16 5.82 1.53
CA HIS A 712 -58.11 5.59 2.64
C HIS A 712 -58.33 4.12 3.01
N SER A 713 -57.90 3.16 2.18
CA SER A 713 -58.01 1.74 2.43
C SER A 713 -56.63 1.10 2.75
N ALA A 714 -56.43 0.71 3.98
CA ALA A 714 -55.20 0.03 4.43
C ALA A 714 -54.95 -1.33 3.70
N ALA A 715 -56.02 -2.02 3.30
CA ALA A 715 -55.93 -3.27 2.57
C ALA A 715 -55.41 -3.03 1.14
N GLN A 716 -55.99 -2.04 0.44
CA GLN A 716 -55.58 -1.69 -0.91
C GLN A 716 -54.18 -1.06 -0.98
N LEU A 717 -53.80 -0.26 0.04
CA LEU A 717 -52.43 0.18 0.22
C LEU A 717 -51.46 -1.00 0.45
N GLY A 718 -51.87 -2.01 1.21
CA GLY A 718 -51.11 -3.24 1.41
C GLY A 718 -50.90 -4.02 0.10
N MET A 719 -51.94 -4.09 -0.76
CA MET A 719 -51.82 -4.70 -2.12
C MET A 719 -50.82 -3.93 -2.99
N LEU A 720 -50.92 -2.61 -3.05
CA LEU A 720 -50.00 -1.76 -3.81
C LEU A 720 -48.57 -1.91 -3.35
N ARG A 721 -48.30 -1.92 -2.03
CA ARG A 721 -47.01 -2.14 -1.45
C ARG A 721 -46.48 -3.55 -1.75
N GLY A 722 -47.32 -4.55 -1.83
CA GLY A 722 -46.99 -5.90 -2.23
C GLY A 722 -46.51 -5.97 -3.68
N VAL A 723 -47.25 -5.34 -4.62
CA VAL A 723 -46.84 -5.22 -6.03
C VAL A 723 -45.46 -4.52 -6.15
N ASN A 724 -45.35 -3.37 -5.51
CA ASN A 724 -44.08 -2.61 -5.52
C ASN A 724 -42.89 -3.39 -4.92
N ALA A 725 -43.09 -4.24 -3.91
CA ALA A 725 -42.06 -5.11 -3.36
C ALA A 725 -41.59 -6.15 -4.38
N ILE A 726 -42.53 -6.73 -5.17
CA ILE A 726 -42.21 -7.67 -6.23
C ILE A 726 -41.43 -6.99 -7.36
N ILE A 727 -41.83 -5.77 -7.73
CA ILE A 727 -41.11 -4.95 -8.74
C ILE A 727 -39.69 -4.65 -8.23
N LEU A 728 -39.53 -4.24 -6.97
CA LEU A 728 -38.24 -3.98 -6.37
C LEU A 728 -37.34 -5.22 -6.41
N LEU A 729 -37.88 -6.40 -6.11
CA LEU A 729 -37.15 -7.67 -6.19
C LEU A 729 -36.68 -7.94 -7.62
N MET A 730 -37.59 -7.85 -8.60
CA MET A 730 -37.27 -8.06 -10.01
C MET A 730 -36.19 -7.07 -10.50
N MET A 731 -36.37 -5.77 -10.21
CA MET A 731 -35.39 -4.74 -10.58
C MET A 731 -34.04 -4.98 -9.91
N GLY A 732 -34.04 -5.37 -8.63
CA GLY A 732 -32.84 -5.72 -7.89
C GLY A 732 -32.11 -6.91 -8.53
N ILE A 733 -32.82 -7.94 -8.97
CA ILE A 733 -32.25 -9.09 -9.70
C ILE A 733 -31.70 -8.66 -11.08
N PHE A 734 -32.39 -7.78 -11.81
CA PHE A 734 -31.89 -7.27 -13.09
C PHE A 734 -30.58 -6.47 -12.92
N VAL A 735 -30.51 -5.64 -11.91
CA VAL A 735 -29.30 -4.91 -11.56
C VAL A 735 -28.19 -5.87 -11.14
N LEU A 736 -28.50 -6.87 -10.30
CA LEU A 736 -27.56 -7.90 -9.89
C LEU A 736 -27.03 -8.70 -11.09
N ALA A 737 -27.90 -9.11 -12.00
CA ALA A 737 -27.53 -9.80 -13.23
C ALA A 737 -26.58 -8.96 -14.11
N ARG A 738 -26.82 -7.64 -14.17
CA ARG A 738 -25.95 -6.72 -14.91
C ARG A 738 -24.56 -6.58 -14.26
N VAL A 739 -24.48 -6.51 -12.95
CA VAL A 739 -23.23 -6.41 -12.18
C VAL A 739 -22.45 -7.72 -12.22
N ALA A 740 -23.15 -8.86 -12.16
CA ALA A 740 -22.54 -10.19 -12.09
C ALA A 740 -21.98 -10.69 -13.43
N ARG A 741 -22.18 -9.99 -14.53
CA ARG A 741 -21.67 -10.41 -15.86
C ARG A 741 -20.18 -10.82 -15.80
N PRO A 742 -19.77 -11.87 -16.56
CA PRO A 742 -20.56 -12.71 -17.48
C PRO A 742 -21.42 -13.74 -16.74
N LEU A 743 -22.65 -13.96 -17.25
CA LEU A 743 -23.64 -14.87 -16.62
C LEU A 743 -23.48 -16.35 -17.00
N ASN A 744 -22.64 -16.66 -17.97
CA ASN A 744 -22.26 -18.02 -18.35
C ASN A 744 -21.25 -18.69 -17.40
N SER A 745 -21.07 -18.16 -16.23
CA SER A 745 -20.17 -18.63 -15.17
C SER A 745 -20.97 -18.93 -13.91
N TRP A 746 -20.31 -19.34 -12.83
CA TRP A 746 -20.90 -19.51 -11.50
C TRP A 746 -21.71 -18.29 -11.02
N ARG A 747 -21.44 -17.10 -11.57
CA ARG A 747 -22.15 -15.85 -11.26
C ARG A 747 -23.59 -15.88 -11.76
N GLY A 748 -23.87 -16.55 -12.88
CA GLY A 748 -25.25 -16.80 -13.33
C GLY A 748 -26.00 -17.69 -12.36
N GLY A 749 -25.37 -18.73 -11.85
CA GLY A 749 -25.91 -19.57 -10.78
C GLY A 749 -26.19 -18.78 -9.49
N LEU A 750 -25.29 -17.84 -9.13
CA LEU A 750 -25.49 -16.93 -8.00
C LEU A 750 -26.77 -16.08 -8.17
N VAL A 751 -26.92 -15.43 -9.34
CA VAL A 751 -28.10 -14.60 -9.63
C VAL A 751 -29.38 -15.43 -9.58
N LEU A 752 -29.37 -16.63 -10.18
CA LEU A 752 -30.51 -17.55 -10.15
C LEU A 752 -30.85 -17.98 -8.71
N ALA A 753 -29.84 -18.31 -7.90
CA ALA A 753 -30.06 -18.74 -6.52
C ALA A 753 -30.73 -17.63 -5.69
N PHE A 754 -30.28 -16.39 -5.82
CA PHE A 754 -30.91 -15.25 -5.12
C PHE A 754 -32.29 -14.89 -5.69
N ALA A 755 -32.51 -15.03 -6.99
CA ALA A 755 -33.84 -14.85 -7.58
C ALA A 755 -34.82 -15.90 -7.02
N VAL A 756 -34.41 -17.18 -7.02
CA VAL A 756 -35.23 -18.25 -6.44
C VAL A 756 -35.47 -18.05 -4.94
N ALA A 757 -34.44 -17.68 -4.18
CA ALA A 757 -34.57 -17.41 -2.75
C ALA A 757 -35.55 -16.24 -2.47
N GLY A 758 -35.51 -15.18 -3.30
CA GLY A 758 -36.39 -14.03 -3.22
C GLY A 758 -37.86 -14.39 -3.47
N VAL A 759 -38.12 -15.22 -4.43
CA VAL A 759 -39.46 -15.72 -4.71
C VAL A 759 -39.91 -16.75 -3.68
N ALA A 760 -39.05 -17.71 -3.31
CA ALA A 760 -39.36 -18.75 -2.35
C ALA A 760 -39.76 -18.18 -0.96
N GLY A 761 -39.12 -17.09 -0.54
CA GLY A 761 -39.47 -16.43 0.72
C GLY A 761 -40.93 -15.96 0.81
N MET A 762 -41.58 -15.69 -0.30
CA MET A 762 -43.00 -15.34 -0.35
C MET A 762 -43.89 -16.53 0.00
N PHE A 763 -43.43 -17.76 -0.24
CA PHE A 763 -44.17 -19.00 0.00
C PHE A 763 -43.90 -19.59 1.39
N ILE A 764 -42.94 -19.03 2.14
CA ILE A 764 -42.64 -19.46 3.51
C ILE A 764 -43.45 -18.61 4.47
N PRO A 765 -44.54 -19.11 5.14
CA PRO A 765 -45.47 -18.28 5.90
C PRO A 765 -44.83 -17.43 7.00
N PRO A 766 -43.82 -17.90 7.80
CA PRO A 766 -43.15 -17.04 8.77
C PRO A 766 -42.42 -15.87 8.14
N VAL A 767 -41.73 -16.10 7.01
CA VAL A 767 -40.98 -15.07 6.27
C VAL A 767 -41.93 -14.06 5.63
N ALA A 768 -42.98 -14.56 4.92
CA ALA A 768 -43.93 -13.70 4.28
C ALA A 768 -44.67 -12.79 5.27
N ARG A 769 -45.10 -13.35 6.43
CA ARG A 769 -45.73 -12.56 7.51
C ARG A 769 -44.80 -11.54 8.14
N PHE A 770 -43.57 -11.93 8.37
CA PHE A 770 -42.59 -11.05 8.99
C PHE A 770 -42.25 -9.87 8.10
N PHE A 771 -41.93 -10.12 6.82
CA PHE A 771 -41.55 -9.08 5.86
C PHE A 771 -42.75 -8.46 5.10
N ALA A 772 -44.00 -8.81 5.45
CA ALA A 772 -45.22 -8.35 4.79
C ALA A 772 -45.23 -8.63 3.25
N LEU A 773 -44.66 -9.75 2.86
CA LEU A 773 -44.71 -10.19 1.45
C LEU A 773 -46.09 -10.78 1.15
N VAL A 774 -46.66 -10.37 0.03
CA VAL A 774 -47.99 -10.82 -0.39
C VAL A 774 -47.87 -11.61 -1.68
N ILE A 775 -48.47 -12.80 -1.69
CA ILE A 775 -48.57 -13.60 -2.92
C ILE A 775 -49.72 -13.00 -3.75
N PRO A 776 -49.49 -12.58 -5.00
CA PRO A 776 -50.51 -12.04 -5.84
C PRO A 776 -51.65 -13.05 -6.11
N SER A 777 -52.88 -12.66 -5.90
CA SER A 777 -54.07 -13.45 -6.19
C SER A 777 -55.20 -12.59 -6.77
N GLY A 778 -56.07 -13.19 -7.56
CA GLY A 778 -57.17 -12.46 -8.15
C GLY A 778 -56.76 -11.26 -9.00
N GLU A 779 -57.32 -10.08 -8.73
CA GLU A 779 -57.01 -8.84 -9.45
C GLU A 779 -55.58 -8.39 -9.28
N MET A 780 -54.98 -8.62 -8.10
CA MET A 780 -53.56 -8.29 -7.83
C MET A 780 -52.61 -9.07 -8.73
N LEU A 781 -52.95 -10.28 -9.18
CA LEU A 781 -52.13 -11.07 -10.09
C LEU A 781 -51.99 -10.43 -11.47
N ALA A 782 -53.11 -9.94 -12.03
CA ALA A 782 -53.11 -9.23 -13.31
C ALA A 782 -52.36 -7.90 -13.20
N ALA A 783 -52.60 -7.16 -12.14
CA ALA A 783 -51.87 -5.92 -11.83
C ALA A 783 -50.37 -6.15 -11.73
N THR A 784 -49.95 -7.16 -11.00
CA THR A 784 -48.51 -7.53 -10.86
C THR A 784 -47.89 -7.91 -12.21
N GLY A 785 -48.59 -8.70 -13.01
CA GLY A 785 -48.15 -9.09 -14.35
C GLY A 785 -47.90 -7.88 -15.27
N ILE A 786 -48.86 -6.95 -15.34
CA ILE A 786 -48.74 -5.74 -16.12
C ILE A 786 -47.58 -4.87 -15.61
N ALA A 787 -47.49 -4.66 -14.29
CA ALA A 787 -46.48 -3.87 -13.66
C ALA A 787 -45.06 -4.43 -13.91
N LEU A 788 -44.88 -5.76 -13.86
CA LEU A 788 -43.61 -6.42 -14.16
C LEU A 788 -43.16 -6.20 -15.61
N VAL A 789 -44.08 -6.32 -16.58
CA VAL A 789 -43.81 -6.09 -18.01
C VAL A 789 -43.44 -4.65 -18.27
N VAL A 790 -44.24 -3.71 -17.77
CA VAL A 790 -43.99 -2.26 -17.93
C VAL A 790 -42.64 -1.90 -17.29
N SER A 791 -42.37 -2.37 -16.10
CA SER A 791 -41.06 -2.12 -15.41
C SER A 791 -39.88 -2.70 -16.16
N ALA A 792 -40.00 -3.88 -16.76
CA ALA A 792 -38.93 -4.45 -17.59
C ALA A 792 -38.68 -3.56 -18.83
N ILE A 793 -39.75 -3.06 -19.49
CA ILE A 793 -39.60 -2.11 -20.62
C ILE A 793 -38.90 -0.84 -20.18
N ILE A 794 -39.33 -0.23 -19.06
CA ILE A 794 -38.72 0.97 -18.48
C ILE A 794 -37.24 0.74 -18.22
N PHE A 795 -36.89 -0.44 -17.68
CA PHE A 795 -35.50 -0.80 -17.41
C PHE A 795 -34.66 -0.81 -18.67
N VAL A 796 -35.12 -1.47 -19.72
CA VAL A 796 -34.41 -1.52 -21.01
C VAL A 796 -34.27 -0.13 -21.63
N LEU A 797 -35.34 0.67 -21.62
CA LEU A 797 -35.33 2.04 -22.15
C LEU A 797 -34.34 2.93 -21.37
N CYS A 798 -34.34 2.88 -20.04
CA CYS A 798 -33.40 3.65 -19.23
C CYS A 798 -31.94 3.24 -19.47
N LEU A 799 -31.66 1.92 -19.65
CA LEU A 799 -30.32 1.47 -20.01
C LEU A 799 -29.82 2.03 -21.35
N TRP A 800 -30.73 2.30 -22.28
CA TRP A 800 -30.40 2.85 -23.59
C TRP A 800 -30.33 4.39 -23.59
N CYS A 801 -31.32 5.08 -22.95
CA CYS A 801 -31.45 6.53 -23.01
C CYS A 801 -30.52 7.27 -22.04
N VAL A 802 -30.45 6.83 -20.77
CA VAL A 802 -29.73 7.58 -19.71
C VAL A 802 -28.23 7.77 -20.02
N PRO A 803 -27.47 6.78 -20.50
CA PRO A 803 -26.08 7.00 -20.87
C PRO A 803 -25.90 8.04 -21.99
N LYS A 804 -26.81 8.07 -22.95
CA LYS A 804 -26.79 9.06 -24.08
C LYS A 804 -27.05 10.46 -23.57
N ILE A 805 -28.04 10.64 -22.70
CA ILE A 805 -28.37 11.93 -22.08
C ILE A 805 -27.17 12.44 -21.27
N VAL A 806 -26.56 11.59 -20.43
CA VAL A 806 -25.38 11.96 -19.64
C VAL A 806 -24.19 12.35 -20.55
N ALA A 807 -23.99 11.64 -21.67
CA ALA A 807 -22.95 11.97 -22.64
C ALA A 807 -23.19 13.33 -23.31
N ILE A 808 -24.42 13.67 -23.63
CA ILE A 808 -24.80 14.98 -24.20
C ILE A 808 -24.47 16.10 -23.20
N PHE A 809 -24.92 15.99 -21.96
CA PHE A 809 -24.63 16.97 -20.91
C PHE A 809 -23.12 17.14 -20.63
N SER A 810 -22.34 16.04 -20.69
CA SER A 810 -20.89 16.11 -20.51
C SER A 810 -20.18 16.86 -21.66
N ARG A 811 -20.69 16.78 -22.90
CA ARG A 811 -20.19 17.54 -24.04
C ARG A 811 -20.49 19.04 -23.88
N PHE A 812 -21.69 19.41 -23.47
CA PHE A 812 -22.07 20.83 -23.23
C PHE A 812 -21.21 21.48 -22.14
N LYS A 813 -20.80 20.72 -21.12
CA LYS A 813 -19.94 21.26 -20.07
C LYS A 813 -18.50 21.51 -20.55
N LYS A 814 -17.98 20.68 -21.46
CA LYS A 814 -16.66 20.88 -22.08
C LYS A 814 -16.62 22.11 -23.00
N THR A 815 -17.73 22.38 -23.74
CA THR A 815 -17.83 23.53 -24.66
C THR A 815 -17.98 24.88 -23.92
N ARG A 816 -18.34 24.87 -22.63
CA ARG A 816 -18.40 26.09 -21.79
C ARG A 816 -17.12 26.41 -21.04
N GLN A 817 -16.13 25.48 -21.04
CA GLN A 817 -14.85 25.66 -20.40
C GLN A 817 -13.68 25.92 -21.38
N CYS A 818 -13.96 25.88 -22.71
CA CYS A 818 -13.19 26.48 -23.78
C CYS A 818 -13.79 27.81 -24.13
#